data_80b0fc9320789f2f36556ee7b7d6e4cf
#
_entry.id   80b0fc9320789f2f36556ee7b7d6e4cf
#
_cell.length_a   1.000
_cell.length_b   1.000
_cell.length_c   1.000
_cell.angle_alpha   90.00
_cell.angle_beta   90.00
_cell.angle_gamma   90.00
#
_symmetry.space_group_name_H-M   'P 1'
#
loop_
_entity.id
_entity.type
_entity.pdbx_description
1 polymer ?
#
loop_
_entity_poly.entity_id
_entity_poly.type
_entity_poly.pdbx_seq_one_letter_code
_entity_poly.pdbx_strand_id
1 'polypeptide(L)'
;MSEMFTDKARSVMVLAAQEAISFRHQAVGTEHLLLGLVIEQEGIAGILLRERGLTAEIVRQEIEALTGYGSNRKEIDPYLMPYSPRAKQVVVAATEEAKRLKIPQVGTEHLLLGLLQEEVLATKIMRDNHISLEELMKTIYEKIGIQPSKARSTKGQVSGNSAKDKTPTLDSLSRDLTALARQGKLDPVIGRNEEVRRMIQVISRRTKNNPVLVGEPGVGKTAIVEGLAQRMVNGEVPEEIASKRLMMLDMGALVAGTKYRGEFEERMKKIIEEIYTQQDVILFIDELHTLIGAGGAEGAIDASNILKPALARGELQVIGATTLDEYQKYIEKDAALERRFASIHVEEPTAEDSIQILKGLRKHYEAHHHVEITDEAIQAAVQLSVRYITSRRLPDKAIDLMDETAAKARLDVTTKVSPVVLLEEEILQFEQLKNQAIQHQNFDEAAKFRKKELAKRAKLEKLVEKLEASPKTDYIASIGEGDIAEVVSQWTGIPLQQMEKKESERLINLESVLHKRVIGQSEAVSAVARSIRRARSGLKDPRRPIGSFLFLGPTGVGKTELAKTLAEAMFGEQDALVRIDMSEYMEKHSVSRLVGSPPGYVGFDEGGQLTEKIRQRPYAVILLDEIEKAHPDVFNILLQVLDDGHLTDSKGRKVDFRNTVIIMTSNLGAVALREEKSVGFGAKTVQQNHDAMEKRIREELKNSFRPELLNRIDETIVFHKLQKEELRQIVGIMAKEITSRLQELNITVKITSAVLDVLAEEGFDPEYGARPIRRAIQKKIEDPLSEALLSGEIRFGQQVTIGATKGKITIKGKEKKEKVEKIPALV
;
A
#
# COMPACT_ATOMS: atom_id res chain seq x y z
N MET A 1 9.31 -7.32 34.24
CA MET A 1 10.66 -6.72 34.33
C MET A 1 11.30 -6.80 35.71
N SER A 2 10.57 -7.06 36.79
CA SER A 2 11.12 -7.03 38.18
C SER A 2 12.07 -8.17 38.55
N GLU A 3 12.02 -9.33 37.91
CA GLU A 3 12.86 -10.49 38.28
C GLU A 3 14.21 -10.57 37.53
N MET A 4 14.42 -9.77 36.49
CA MET A 4 15.61 -9.78 35.66
C MET A 4 16.77 -8.95 36.23
N PHE A 5 16.51 -8.02 37.14
CA PHE A 5 17.50 -7.09 37.68
C PHE A 5 17.73 -7.33 39.18
N THR A 6 18.98 -7.17 39.65
CA THR A 6 19.29 -7.14 41.09
C THR A 6 18.62 -5.93 41.76
N ASP A 7 18.44 -5.98 43.10
CA ASP A 7 17.84 -4.85 43.84
C ASP A 7 18.66 -3.57 43.67
N LYS A 8 19.99 -3.66 43.63
CA LYS A 8 20.91 -2.54 43.39
C LYS A 8 20.74 -1.95 41.98
N ALA A 9 20.66 -2.80 40.96
CA ALA A 9 20.39 -2.32 39.59
C ALA A 9 19.03 -1.66 39.44
N ARG A 10 18.01 -2.15 40.15
CA ARG A 10 16.69 -1.47 40.21
C ARG A 10 16.75 -0.10 40.90
N SER A 11 17.48 0.00 42.00
CA SER A 11 17.75 1.27 42.66
C SER A 11 18.43 2.28 41.75
N VAL A 12 19.43 1.86 40.98
CA VAL A 12 20.08 2.71 39.95
C VAL A 12 19.10 3.23 38.93
N MET A 13 18.19 2.39 38.42
CA MET A 13 17.17 2.82 37.44
C MET A 13 16.19 3.84 38.01
N VAL A 14 15.78 3.70 39.27
CA VAL A 14 14.92 4.66 39.96
C VAL A 14 15.67 5.98 40.23
N LEU A 15 16.91 5.91 40.69
CA LEU A 15 17.76 7.09 40.90
C LEU A 15 18.00 7.85 39.59
N ALA A 16 18.25 7.14 38.50
CA ALA A 16 18.41 7.75 37.17
C ALA A 16 17.14 8.47 36.72
N ALA A 17 15.96 7.92 37.01
CA ALA A 17 14.68 8.56 36.70
C ALA A 17 14.44 9.80 37.59
N GLN A 18 14.77 9.74 38.86
CA GLN A 18 14.68 10.88 39.80
C GLN A 18 15.58 12.04 39.35
N GLU A 19 16.82 11.73 38.96
CA GLU A 19 17.75 12.75 38.47
C GLU A 19 17.30 13.34 37.13
N ALA A 20 16.75 12.53 36.23
CA ALA A 20 16.17 13.03 34.98
C ALA A 20 14.97 13.98 35.21
N ILE A 21 14.17 13.73 36.24
CA ILE A 21 13.08 14.63 36.68
C ILE A 21 13.68 15.92 37.25
N SER A 22 14.73 15.82 38.08
CA SER A 22 15.38 16.99 38.68
C SER A 22 15.95 17.94 37.63
N PHE A 23 16.52 17.38 36.53
CA PHE A 23 16.96 18.13 35.34
C PHE A 23 15.81 18.51 34.40
N ARG A 24 14.55 18.19 34.71
CA ARG A 24 13.36 18.48 33.89
C ARG A 24 13.45 17.92 32.46
N HIS A 25 14.14 16.82 32.27
CA HIS A 25 14.24 16.15 31.00
C HIS A 25 12.97 15.33 30.71
N GLN A 26 12.71 15.02 29.42
CA GLN A 26 11.51 14.28 29.01
C GLN A 26 11.68 12.75 29.08
N ALA A 27 12.91 12.27 29.18
CA ALA A 27 13.23 10.86 29.20
C ALA A 27 14.54 10.60 29.97
N VAL A 28 14.70 9.41 30.52
CA VAL A 28 15.96 8.95 31.14
C VAL A 28 16.99 8.70 30.03
N GLY A 29 18.05 9.50 30.01
CA GLY A 29 19.18 9.34 29.09
C GLY A 29 20.31 8.47 29.67
N THR A 30 21.35 8.24 28.88
CA THR A 30 22.54 7.49 29.29
C THR A 30 23.34 8.20 30.39
N GLU A 31 23.35 9.53 30.37
CA GLU A 31 23.94 10.42 31.39
C GLU A 31 23.25 10.26 32.74
N HIS A 32 21.94 10.09 32.76
CA HIS A 32 21.18 9.85 34.00
C HIS A 32 21.45 8.43 34.54
N LEU A 33 21.63 7.42 33.67
CA LEU A 33 22.04 6.08 34.07
C LEU A 33 23.44 6.09 34.72
N LEU A 34 24.37 6.85 34.13
CA LEU A 34 25.68 7.04 34.71
C LEU A 34 25.60 7.70 36.09
N LEU A 35 24.79 8.77 36.21
CA LEU A 35 24.61 9.45 37.49
C LEU A 35 23.96 8.54 38.54
N GLY A 36 22.96 7.75 38.17
CA GLY A 36 22.34 6.75 39.04
C GLY A 36 23.36 5.69 39.53
N LEU A 37 24.27 5.23 38.65
CA LEU A 37 25.33 4.30 39.01
C LEU A 37 26.31 4.94 40.01
N VAL A 38 26.65 6.22 39.89
CA VAL A 38 27.55 6.92 40.80
C VAL A 38 26.92 7.19 42.18
N ILE A 39 25.63 7.48 42.22
CA ILE A 39 24.85 7.74 43.44
C ILE A 39 24.65 6.45 44.24
N GLU A 40 24.44 5.33 43.57
CA GLU A 40 24.27 4.04 44.23
C GLU A 40 25.59 3.64 44.96
N GLN A 41 25.51 3.40 46.29
CA GLN A 41 26.70 3.34 47.13
C GLN A 41 27.32 1.93 47.23
N GLU A 42 26.55 0.89 47.11
CA GLU A 42 26.92 -0.47 47.41
C GLU A 42 27.23 -1.34 46.17
N GLY A 43 26.89 -0.87 44.97
CA GLY A 43 27.10 -1.59 43.72
C GLY A 43 28.53 -1.51 43.22
N ILE A 44 29.01 -2.57 42.59
CA ILE A 44 30.37 -2.67 42.03
C ILE A 44 30.67 -1.49 41.10
N ALA A 45 29.72 -1.11 40.25
CA ALA A 45 29.87 -0.01 39.30
C ALA A 45 30.11 1.33 40.00
N GLY A 46 29.27 1.66 41.00
CA GLY A 46 29.37 2.93 41.73
C GLY A 46 30.66 3.02 42.50
N ILE A 47 31.14 1.92 43.15
CA ILE A 47 32.41 1.86 43.84
C ILE A 47 33.57 2.14 42.86
N LEU A 48 33.58 1.48 41.70
CA LEU A 48 34.68 1.64 40.74
C LEU A 48 34.72 3.04 40.09
N LEU A 49 33.58 3.65 39.87
CA LEU A 49 33.52 5.00 39.31
C LEU A 49 34.01 6.05 40.34
N ARG A 50 33.65 5.90 41.62
CA ARG A 50 34.10 6.80 42.69
C ARG A 50 35.59 6.60 43.02
N GLU A 51 36.11 5.34 43.01
CA GLU A 51 37.54 5.09 43.15
C GLU A 51 38.39 5.80 42.09
N ARG A 52 37.80 6.10 40.92
CA ARG A 52 38.45 6.85 39.84
C ARG A 52 38.12 8.36 39.85
N GLY A 53 37.55 8.83 40.95
CA GLY A 53 37.29 10.26 41.18
C GLY A 53 36.01 10.78 40.57
N LEU A 54 35.13 9.94 39.96
CA LEU A 54 33.85 10.41 39.40
C LEU A 54 32.81 10.50 40.51
N THR A 55 32.54 11.70 40.96
CA THR A 55 31.51 11.98 41.99
C THR A 55 30.18 12.39 41.34
N ALA A 56 29.06 12.26 42.10
CA ALA A 56 27.75 12.68 41.61
C ALA A 56 27.70 14.17 41.30
N GLU A 57 28.44 15.00 42.00
CA GLU A 57 28.53 16.46 41.79
C GLU A 57 29.19 16.75 40.44
N ILE A 58 30.28 16.10 40.10
CA ILE A 58 31.00 16.24 38.82
C ILE A 58 30.06 15.83 37.68
N VAL A 59 29.40 14.68 37.79
CA VAL A 59 28.50 14.20 36.75
C VAL A 59 27.29 15.15 36.56
N ARG A 60 26.75 15.73 37.66
CA ARG A 60 25.67 16.73 37.56
C ARG A 60 26.13 18.00 36.85
N GLN A 61 27.32 18.49 37.18
CA GLN A 61 27.88 19.67 36.48
C GLN A 61 28.10 19.45 35.00
N GLU A 62 28.60 18.26 34.62
CA GLU A 62 28.75 17.88 33.21
C GLU A 62 27.44 17.73 32.47
N ILE A 63 26.41 17.15 33.13
CA ILE A 63 25.06 17.06 32.57
C ILE A 63 24.49 18.48 32.36
N GLU A 64 24.64 19.36 33.34
CA GLU A 64 24.18 20.76 33.24
C GLU A 64 24.91 21.51 32.11
N ALA A 65 26.20 21.30 31.95
CA ALA A 65 27.00 21.92 30.90
C ALA A 65 26.68 21.40 29.49
N LEU A 66 26.40 20.10 29.35
CA LEU A 66 26.20 19.47 28.05
C LEU A 66 24.74 19.47 27.57
N THR A 67 23.78 19.29 28.49
CA THR A 67 22.36 19.14 28.14
C THR A 67 21.48 20.25 28.72
N GLY A 68 21.91 20.91 29.78
CA GLY A 68 21.15 21.95 30.47
C GLY A 68 19.90 21.41 31.19
N TYR A 69 19.03 22.31 31.63
CA TYR A 69 17.72 21.99 32.22
C TYR A 69 16.67 21.90 31.11
N GLY A 70 15.86 20.86 31.12
CA GLY A 70 14.75 20.69 30.19
C GLY A 70 13.51 21.57 30.53
N SER A 71 12.52 21.55 29.66
CA SER A 71 11.29 22.31 29.77
C SER A 71 10.14 21.59 30.49
N ASN A 72 10.34 20.35 30.90
CA ASN A 72 9.28 19.54 31.49
C ASN A 72 8.98 19.99 32.93
N ARG A 73 7.76 20.47 33.17
CA ARG A 73 7.28 20.94 34.50
C ARG A 73 6.25 20.04 35.13
N LYS A 74 5.99 18.84 34.52
CA LYS A 74 5.01 17.89 35.07
C LYS A 74 5.65 17.05 36.16
N GLU A 75 4.99 16.90 37.29
CA GLU A 75 5.32 15.86 38.26
C GLU A 75 5.03 14.49 37.66
N ILE A 76 6.05 13.76 37.30
CA ILE A 76 5.96 12.41 36.75
C ILE A 76 6.47 11.45 37.82
N ASP A 77 5.74 10.35 38.04
CA ASP A 77 6.23 9.25 38.85
C ASP A 77 7.53 8.68 38.26
N PRO A 78 8.62 8.57 39.03
CA PRO A 78 9.89 8.01 38.53
C PRO A 78 9.75 6.63 37.88
N TYR A 79 8.79 5.82 38.29
CA TYR A 79 8.51 4.51 37.71
C TYR A 79 7.84 4.57 36.32
N LEU A 80 7.26 5.69 35.96
CA LEU A 80 6.55 5.90 34.67
C LEU A 80 7.38 6.70 33.66
N MET A 81 8.59 7.13 34.03
CA MET A 81 9.42 7.96 33.15
C MET A 81 9.98 7.14 31.98
N PRO A 82 9.78 7.57 30.71
CA PRO A 82 10.27 6.82 29.55
C PRO A 82 11.79 6.89 29.43
N TYR A 83 12.41 5.83 28.90
CA TYR A 83 13.83 5.79 28.56
C TYR A 83 14.08 6.29 27.15
N SER A 84 15.15 7.03 26.94
CA SER A 84 15.60 7.43 25.61
C SER A 84 15.97 6.19 24.77
N PRO A 85 15.93 6.26 23.42
CA PRO A 85 16.29 5.12 22.57
C PRO A 85 17.68 4.54 22.89
N ARG A 86 18.68 5.41 23.14
CA ARG A 86 20.05 5.02 23.50
C ARG A 86 20.13 4.37 24.90
N ALA A 87 19.37 4.92 25.87
CA ALA A 87 19.33 4.31 27.20
C ALA A 87 18.66 2.91 27.16
N LYS A 88 17.65 2.71 26.31
CA LYS A 88 17.09 1.38 26.08
C LYS A 88 18.10 0.40 25.49
N GLN A 89 18.90 0.83 24.52
CA GLN A 89 19.96 0.01 23.93
C GLN A 89 20.99 -0.41 24.99
N VAL A 90 21.40 0.50 25.85
CA VAL A 90 22.31 0.19 26.97
C VAL A 90 21.73 -0.87 27.92
N VAL A 91 20.44 -0.80 28.24
CA VAL A 91 19.78 -1.81 29.10
C VAL A 91 19.70 -3.16 28.40
N VAL A 92 19.46 -3.18 27.07
CA VAL A 92 19.52 -4.42 26.27
C VAL A 92 20.94 -5.00 26.25
N ALA A 93 21.97 -4.18 25.97
CA ALA A 93 23.37 -4.59 25.99
C ALA A 93 23.79 -5.14 27.36
N ALA A 94 23.35 -4.51 28.45
CA ALA A 94 23.57 -5.01 29.80
C ALA A 94 22.95 -6.38 30.05
N THR A 95 21.77 -6.62 29.48
CA THR A 95 21.07 -7.91 29.58
C THR A 95 21.78 -9.01 28.78
N GLU A 96 22.25 -8.67 27.58
CA GLU A 96 23.04 -9.59 26.75
C GLU A 96 24.37 -9.94 27.39
N GLU A 97 25.01 -8.95 28.01
CA GLU A 97 26.26 -9.16 28.73
C GLU A 97 26.08 -10.09 29.95
N ALA A 98 25.02 -9.91 30.73
CA ALA A 98 24.69 -10.81 31.83
C ALA A 98 24.45 -12.26 31.33
N LYS A 99 23.73 -12.42 30.21
CA LYS A 99 23.53 -13.73 29.56
C LYS A 99 24.86 -14.34 29.08
N ARG A 100 25.72 -13.52 28.45
CA ARG A 100 27.07 -13.96 27.99
C ARG A 100 27.93 -14.48 29.17
N LEU A 101 27.82 -13.80 30.29
CA LEU A 101 28.56 -14.16 31.52
C LEU A 101 27.87 -15.29 32.32
N LYS A 102 26.70 -15.78 31.84
CA LYS A 102 25.86 -16.80 32.51
C LYS A 102 25.44 -16.41 33.92
N ILE A 103 25.22 -15.11 34.14
CA ILE A 103 24.74 -14.57 35.42
C ILE A 103 23.23 -14.42 35.31
N PRO A 104 22.42 -14.95 36.27
CA PRO A 104 20.96 -15.01 36.14
C PRO A 104 20.26 -13.64 36.23
N GLN A 105 20.94 -12.65 36.88
CA GLN A 105 20.35 -11.30 37.04
C GLN A 105 21.32 -10.21 36.57
N VAL A 106 20.76 -9.15 36.03
CA VAL A 106 21.51 -7.97 35.60
C VAL A 106 21.86 -7.11 36.82
N GLY A 107 23.16 -7.00 37.14
CA GLY A 107 23.71 -6.15 38.22
C GLY A 107 24.12 -4.77 37.71
N THR A 108 24.61 -3.92 38.64
CA THR A 108 25.17 -2.60 38.35
C THR A 108 26.36 -2.64 37.43
N GLU A 109 27.21 -3.67 37.58
CA GLU A 109 28.36 -3.96 36.73
C GLU A 109 27.97 -4.20 35.27
N HIS A 110 26.87 -4.91 35.03
CA HIS A 110 26.36 -5.15 33.67
C HIS A 110 25.82 -3.87 33.04
N LEU A 111 25.14 -3.01 33.82
CA LEU A 111 24.67 -1.70 33.34
C LEU A 111 25.86 -0.82 32.95
N LEU A 112 26.95 -0.83 33.74
CA LEU A 112 28.16 -0.11 33.41
C LEU A 112 28.86 -0.68 32.18
N LEU A 113 28.95 -2.01 32.02
CA LEU A 113 29.47 -2.63 30.82
C LEU A 113 28.66 -2.29 29.58
N GLY A 114 27.32 -2.24 29.67
CA GLY A 114 26.45 -1.80 28.60
C GLY A 114 26.68 -0.33 28.19
N LEU A 115 26.93 0.55 29.15
CA LEU A 115 27.32 1.95 28.88
C LEU A 115 28.67 2.05 28.16
N LEU A 116 29.64 1.18 28.51
CA LEU A 116 30.99 1.20 27.94
C LEU A 116 31.10 0.61 26.53
N GLN A 117 30.11 -0.15 26.09
CA GLN A 117 30.06 -0.73 24.73
C GLN A 117 29.60 0.24 23.64
N GLU A 118 28.94 1.33 24.03
CA GLU A 118 28.31 2.29 23.10
C GLU A 118 29.00 3.67 23.20
N GLU A 119 29.15 4.36 22.09
CA GLU A 119 29.55 5.78 22.11
C GLU A 119 28.35 6.69 22.47
N VAL A 120 28.17 6.90 23.76
CA VAL A 120 27.06 7.66 24.35
C VAL A 120 27.54 8.83 25.19
N LEU A 121 26.59 9.69 25.61
CA LEU A 121 26.94 10.87 26.44
C LEU A 121 27.64 10.47 27.74
N ALA A 122 27.24 9.37 28.34
CA ALA A 122 27.88 8.82 29.53
C ALA A 122 29.39 8.50 29.32
N THR A 123 29.76 7.89 28.18
CA THR A 123 31.16 7.59 27.84
C THR A 123 31.96 8.84 27.55
N LYS A 124 31.33 9.88 26.97
CA LYS A 124 31.93 11.19 26.79
C LYS A 124 32.25 11.84 28.14
N ILE A 125 31.32 11.88 29.08
CA ILE A 125 31.52 12.42 30.45
C ILE A 125 32.67 11.69 31.15
N MET A 126 32.75 10.37 31.01
CA MET A 126 33.86 9.59 31.62
C MET A 126 35.21 9.94 30.99
N ARG A 127 35.30 10.09 29.65
CA ARG A 127 36.56 10.49 28.96
C ARG A 127 36.99 11.91 29.31
N ASP A 128 36.04 12.84 29.39
CA ASP A 128 36.33 14.26 29.72
C ASP A 128 36.88 14.37 31.15
N ASN A 129 36.51 13.44 32.03
CA ASN A 129 37.06 13.30 33.38
C ASN A 129 38.27 12.33 33.46
N HIS A 130 38.99 12.11 32.36
CA HIS A 130 40.24 11.34 32.28
C HIS A 130 40.12 9.86 32.70
N ILE A 131 38.93 9.25 32.62
CA ILE A 131 38.76 7.83 32.93
C ILE A 131 38.98 7.02 31.66
N SER A 132 39.98 6.11 31.74
CA SER A 132 40.22 5.13 30.67
C SER A 132 39.12 4.05 30.67
N LEU A 133 38.32 4.03 29.59
CA LEU A 133 37.19 3.09 29.46
C LEU A 133 37.69 1.64 29.39
N GLU A 134 38.86 1.38 28.76
CA GLU A 134 39.44 0.06 28.62
C GLU A 134 39.92 -0.49 29.97
N GLU A 135 40.59 0.33 30.78
CA GLU A 135 41.01 -0.05 32.13
C GLU A 135 39.83 -0.29 33.06
N LEU A 136 38.80 0.55 32.95
CA LEU A 136 37.56 0.40 33.72
C LEU A 136 36.89 -0.94 33.39
N MET A 137 36.76 -1.26 32.09
CA MET A 137 36.20 -2.51 31.62
C MET A 137 36.97 -3.73 32.13
N LYS A 138 38.31 -3.68 32.06
CA LYS A 138 39.19 -4.73 32.58
C LYS A 138 38.97 -4.92 34.07
N THR A 139 38.92 -3.84 34.84
CA THR A 139 38.73 -3.91 36.31
C THR A 139 37.35 -4.48 36.69
N ILE A 140 36.32 -4.19 35.89
CA ILE A 140 34.97 -4.78 36.09
C ILE A 140 35.05 -6.31 35.93
N TYR A 141 35.65 -6.79 34.84
CA TYR A 141 35.81 -8.25 34.63
C TYR A 141 36.62 -8.93 35.71
N GLU A 142 37.69 -8.29 36.20
CA GLU A 142 38.48 -8.80 37.33
C GLU A 142 37.68 -8.91 38.64
N LYS A 143 36.82 -7.91 38.92
CA LYS A 143 35.96 -7.89 40.11
C LYS A 143 34.81 -8.91 40.03
N ILE A 144 34.32 -9.22 38.83
CA ILE A 144 33.33 -10.29 38.62
C ILE A 144 33.94 -11.69 38.70
N GLY A 145 35.28 -11.79 38.81
CA GLY A 145 35.99 -13.07 38.92
C GLY A 145 36.16 -13.80 37.58
N ILE A 146 36.04 -13.12 36.49
CA ILE A 146 36.23 -13.66 35.17
C ILE A 146 37.54 -13.07 34.62
N GLN A 147 38.57 -13.92 34.45
CA GLN A 147 39.76 -13.47 33.75
C GLN A 147 39.36 -13.02 32.33
N PRO A 148 39.70 -11.80 31.91
CA PRO A 148 39.46 -11.37 30.55
C PRO A 148 40.26 -12.31 29.64
N SER A 149 39.55 -13.17 28.92
CA SER A 149 40.15 -13.88 27.79
C SER A 149 40.69 -12.81 26.87
N LYS A 150 42.04 -12.82 26.74
CA LYS A 150 42.76 -11.87 25.88
C LYS A 150 42.08 -11.71 24.53
N ALA A 151 41.31 -10.66 24.38
CA ALA A 151 40.88 -10.19 23.10
C ALA A 151 41.87 -9.12 22.65
N ARG A 152 42.69 -9.51 21.70
CA ARG A 152 43.47 -8.70 20.76
C ARG A 152 44.69 -7.91 21.28
N SER A 153 45.83 -8.56 21.29
CA SER A 153 47.00 -8.08 20.57
C SER A 153 47.92 -9.25 20.21
N THR A 154 48.15 -9.43 18.92
CA THR A 154 49.30 -9.99 18.21
C THR A 154 49.84 -11.38 18.53
N LYS A 155 49.80 -12.20 17.45
CA LYS A 155 50.76 -13.22 16.98
C LYS A 155 51.09 -14.41 17.89
N GLY A 156 50.64 -15.55 17.41
CA GLY A 156 51.35 -16.82 17.67
C GLY A 156 50.43 -18.03 17.79
N GLN A 157 50.22 -18.71 16.68
CA GLN A 157 50.03 -20.17 16.49
C GLN A 157 49.43 -21.01 17.62
N VAL A 158 48.32 -21.69 17.42
CA VAL A 158 48.20 -23.11 17.12
C VAL A 158 46.74 -23.59 17.23
N SER A 159 46.27 -24.18 16.16
CA SER A 159 45.31 -25.28 15.99
C SER A 159 44.05 -25.36 16.84
N GLY A 160 42.93 -25.26 16.17
CA GLY A 160 41.66 -25.83 16.60
C GLY A 160 40.44 -25.13 16.01
N ASN A 161 40.03 -25.50 14.78
CA ASN A 161 38.71 -25.33 14.15
C ASN A 161 37.81 -24.15 14.62
N SER A 162 37.98 -22.99 14.00
CA SER A 162 36.91 -22.07 13.69
C SER A 162 37.27 -21.25 12.45
N ALA A 163 36.60 -21.55 11.37
CA ALA A 163 36.82 -20.95 10.04
C ALA A 163 36.24 -19.50 9.93
N LYS A 164 36.37 -18.67 11.00
CA LYS A 164 35.71 -17.34 11.04
C LYS A 164 36.62 -16.13 10.86
N ASP A 165 37.92 -16.25 10.71
CA ASP A 165 38.85 -15.10 10.73
C ASP A 165 39.63 -14.89 9.43
N LYS A 166 39.21 -15.51 8.32
CA LYS A 166 39.97 -15.42 7.07
C LYS A 166 39.56 -14.29 6.12
N THR A 167 38.33 -13.76 6.25
CA THR A 167 37.73 -12.74 5.37
C THR A 167 37.02 -11.64 6.16
N PRO A 168 37.76 -10.83 6.98
CA PRO A 168 37.13 -9.90 7.93
C PRO A 168 36.33 -8.76 7.23
N THR A 169 36.83 -8.26 6.08
CA THR A 169 36.13 -7.20 5.32
C THR A 169 34.88 -7.76 4.65
N LEU A 170 34.99 -8.91 4.00
CA LEU A 170 33.85 -9.57 3.37
C LEU A 170 32.76 -9.94 4.39
N ASP A 171 33.15 -10.54 5.53
CA ASP A 171 32.20 -10.95 6.58
C ASP A 171 31.47 -9.75 7.23
N SER A 172 32.08 -8.57 7.23
CA SER A 172 31.45 -7.34 7.75
C SER A 172 30.48 -6.67 6.77
N LEU A 173 30.65 -6.90 5.46
CA LEU A 173 29.91 -6.24 4.38
C LEU A 173 29.00 -7.22 3.59
N SER A 174 28.88 -8.46 4.05
CA SER A 174 28.07 -9.49 3.38
C SER A 174 27.38 -10.41 4.39
N ARG A 175 26.36 -11.12 3.92
CA ARG A 175 25.64 -12.15 4.68
C ARG A 175 26.04 -13.54 4.18
N ASP A 176 26.42 -14.42 5.08
CA ASP A 176 26.73 -15.82 4.74
C ASP A 176 25.45 -16.64 4.63
N LEU A 177 24.98 -16.86 3.39
CA LEU A 177 23.77 -17.64 3.11
C LEU A 177 23.94 -19.13 3.50
N THR A 178 25.14 -19.69 3.34
CA THR A 178 25.42 -21.08 3.76
C THR A 178 25.38 -21.24 5.29
N ALA A 179 25.82 -20.25 6.03
CA ALA A 179 25.70 -20.25 7.48
C ALA A 179 24.24 -20.10 7.94
N LEU A 180 23.45 -19.25 7.28
CA LEU A 180 22.02 -19.10 7.54
C LEU A 180 21.24 -20.38 7.19
N ALA A 181 21.58 -21.05 6.08
CA ALA A 181 21.00 -22.34 5.72
C ALA A 181 21.27 -23.42 6.78
N ARG A 182 22.51 -23.50 7.31
CA ARG A 182 22.85 -24.41 8.42
C ARG A 182 22.07 -24.14 9.70
N GLN A 183 21.69 -22.88 9.94
CA GLN A 183 20.89 -22.47 11.09
C GLN A 183 19.38 -22.66 10.86
N GLY A 184 18.95 -23.09 9.67
CA GLY A 184 17.51 -23.21 9.32
C GLY A 184 16.76 -21.89 9.28
N LYS A 185 17.46 -20.78 9.00
CA LYS A 185 16.89 -19.42 8.99
C LYS A 185 16.47 -18.95 7.60
N LEU A 186 16.73 -19.74 6.57
CA LEU A 186 16.29 -19.43 5.21
C LEU A 186 14.92 -20.02 4.95
N ASP A 187 14.14 -19.31 4.18
CA ASP A 187 12.82 -19.78 3.75
C ASP A 187 12.93 -20.99 2.82
N PRO A 188 11.97 -21.93 2.85
CA PRO A 188 11.99 -23.10 1.97
C PRO A 188 11.76 -22.67 0.52
N VAL A 189 12.63 -23.12 -0.38
CA VAL A 189 12.53 -22.80 -1.82
C VAL A 189 11.76 -23.92 -2.54
N ILE A 190 10.64 -23.55 -3.15
CA ILE A 190 9.69 -24.46 -3.77
C ILE A 190 9.57 -24.13 -5.25
N GLY A 191 9.50 -25.17 -6.11
CA GLY A 191 9.20 -25.00 -7.53
C GLY A 191 10.37 -24.51 -8.43
N ARG A 192 11.55 -24.19 -7.89
CA ARG A 192 12.71 -23.63 -8.61
C ARG A 192 13.84 -24.62 -8.89
N ASN A 193 13.50 -25.87 -9.04
CA ASN A 193 14.51 -26.94 -9.17
C ASN A 193 15.32 -26.85 -10.46
N GLU A 194 14.73 -26.44 -11.56
CA GLU A 194 15.39 -26.34 -12.86
C GLU A 194 16.38 -25.18 -12.89
N GLU A 195 15.98 -24.02 -12.37
CA GLU A 195 16.84 -22.83 -12.31
C GLU A 195 18.04 -23.07 -11.40
N VAL A 196 17.84 -23.68 -10.21
CA VAL A 196 18.95 -24.04 -9.30
C VAL A 196 19.88 -25.06 -9.96
N ARG A 197 19.35 -26.07 -10.62
CA ARG A 197 20.13 -27.08 -11.37
C ARG A 197 20.93 -26.41 -12.49
N ARG A 198 20.31 -25.50 -13.22
CA ARG A 198 20.97 -24.73 -14.29
C ARG A 198 22.08 -23.85 -13.75
N MET A 199 21.88 -23.22 -12.61
CA MET A 199 22.88 -22.41 -11.92
C MET A 199 24.08 -23.26 -11.51
N ILE A 200 23.88 -24.43 -10.92
CA ILE A 200 24.95 -25.38 -10.58
C ILE A 200 25.74 -25.78 -11.84
N GLN A 201 25.04 -26.11 -12.93
CA GLN A 201 25.70 -26.43 -14.21
C GLN A 201 26.57 -25.28 -14.72
N VAL A 202 26.11 -24.03 -14.63
CA VAL A 202 26.86 -22.86 -15.08
C VAL A 202 28.09 -22.64 -14.19
N ILE A 203 27.98 -22.71 -12.88
CA ILE A 203 29.07 -22.53 -11.91
C ILE A 203 30.18 -23.59 -12.15
N SER A 204 29.82 -24.81 -12.52
CA SER A 204 30.75 -25.91 -12.81
C SER A 204 31.45 -25.84 -14.18
N ARG A 205 31.18 -24.81 -15.01
CA ARG A 205 31.82 -24.64 -16.32
C ARG A 205 33.25 -24.14 -16.17
N ARG A 206 34.08 -24.48 -17.13
CA ARG A 206 35.46 -23.95 -17.20
C ARG A 206 35.51 -22.48 -17.62
N THR A 207 34.56 -22.04 -18.46
CA THR A 207 34.42 -20.68 -18.96
C THR A 207 32.96 -20.25 -18.88
N LYS A 208 32.67 -18.94 -18.78
CA LYS A 208 31.31 -18.41 -18.54
C LYS A 208 30.66 -19.05 -17.32
N ASN A 209 31.42 -19.17 -16.24
CA ASN A 209 31.03 -19.81 -15.00
C ASN A 209 30.36 -18.92 -13.96
N ASN A 210 29.98 -17.70 -14.38
CA ASN A 210 29.24 -16.75 -13.55
C ASN A 210 27.80 -16.67 -14.04
N PRO A 211 26.84 -17.28 -13.36
CA PRO A 211 25.43 -17.18 -13.72
C PRO A 211 24.85 -15.81 -13.37
N VAL A 212 23.98 -15.29 -14.23
CA VAL A 212 23.16 -14.11 -13.95
C VAL A 212 21.70 -14.50 -14.06
N LEU A 213 20.96 -14.38 -12.98
CA LEU A 213 19.52 -14.56 -12.93
C LEU A 213 18.85 -13.31 -13.52
N VAL A 214 18.18 -13.47 -14.64
CA VAL A 214 17.53 -12.40 -15.40
C VAL A 214 16.02 -12.59 -15.35
N GLY A 215 15.29 -11.62 -14.82
CA GLY A 215 13.84 -11.69 -14.72
C GLY A 215 13.24 -10.44 -14.12
N GLU A 216 11.92 -10.32 -14.20
CA GLU A 216 11.18 -9.19 -13.63
C GLU A 216 11.38 -9.08 -12.09
N PRO A 217 11.19 -7.89 -11.50
CA PRO A 217 11.20 -7.73 -10.05
C PRO A 217 10.10 -8.59 -9.40
N GLY A 218 10.40 -9.21 -8.24
CA GLY A 218 9.42 -9.98 -7.48
C GLY A 218 9.18 -11.42 -7.98
N VAL A 219 9.89 -11.93 -9.01
CA VAL A 219 9.76 -13.33 -9.48
C VAL A 219 10.51 -14.36 -8.61
N GLY A 220 11.25 -13.91 -7.59
CA GLY A 220 11.96 -14.80 -6.66
C GLY A 220 13.40 -15.14 -7.07
N LYS A 221 14.13 -14.23 -7.71
CA LYS A 221 15.55 -14.42 -8.07
C LYS A 221 16.44 -14.72 -6.86
N THR A 222 16.29 -13.97 -5.78
CA THR A 222 17.04 -14.14 -4.54
C THR A 222 16.75 -15.48 -3.88
N ALA A 223 15.49 -15.93 -3.88
CA ALA A 223 15.09 -17.24 -3.37
C ALA A 223 15.79 -18.41 -4.09
N ILE A 224 16.04 -18.30 -5.40
CA ILE A 224 16.79 -19.34 -6.16
C ILE A 224 18.21 -19.48 -5.61
N VAL A 225 18.84 -18.37 -5.23
CA VAL A 225 20.21 -18.37 -4.66
C VAL A 225 20.20 -18.93 -3.23
N GLU A 226 19.17 -18.62 -2.45
CA GLU A 226 18.96 -19.23 -1.14
C GLU A 226 18.73 -20.75 -1.25
N GLY A 227 17.99 -21.19 -2.27
CA GLY A 227 17.83 -22.62 -2.59
C GLY A 227 19.14 -23.31 -2.95
N LEU A 228 20.06 -22.61 -3.64
CA LEU A 228 21.41 -23.12 -3.86
C LEU A 228 22.15 -23.29 -2.51
N ALA A 229 22.09 -22.29 -1.61
CA ALA A 229 22.71 -22.40 -0.29
C ALA A 229 22.18 -23.59 0.52
N GLN A 230 20.88 -23.86 0.48
CA GLN A 230 20.25 -25.01 1.13
C GLN A 230 20.77 -26.33 0.55
N ARG A 231 20.86 -26.45 -0.78
CA ARG A 231 21.41 -27.65 -1.44
C ARG A 231 22.89 -27.86 -1.18
N MET A 232 23.67 -26.76 -1.07
CA MET A 232 25.07 -26.84 -0.68
C MET A 232 25.23 -27.46 0.72
N VAL A 233 24.39 -27.05 1.66
CA VAL A 233 24.41 -27.58 3.04
C VAL A 233 23.91 -29.02 3.10
N ASN A 234 22.92 -29.39 2.27
CA ASN A 234 22.36 -30.73 2.22
C ASN A 234 23.26 -31.74 1.45
N GLY A 235 24.34 -31.26 0.79
CA GLY A 235 25.21 -32.12 -0.01
C GLY A 235 24.64 -32.52 -1.37
N GLU A 236 23.64 -31.80 -1.88
CA GLU A 236 22.97 -32.06 -3.17
C GLU A 236 23.69 -31.38 -4.36
N VAL A 237 24.92 -30.97 -4.18
CA VAL A 237 25.76 -30.28 -5.17
C VAL A 237 27.13 -30.99 -5.28
N PRO A 238 27.88 -30.81 -6.41
CA PRO A 238 29.24 -31.32 -6.54
C PRO A 238 30.17 -30.88 -5.39
N GLU A 239 31.12 -31.72 -4.98
CA GLU A 239 32.05 -31.44 -3.85
C GLU A 239 32.79 -30.11 -3.99
N GLU A 240 33.11 -29.70 -5.23
CA GLU A 240 33.77 -28.43 -5.53
C GLU A 240 32.94 -27.21 -5.14
N ILE A 241 31.62 -27.32 -5.16
CA ILE A 241 30.69 -26.26 -4.78
C ILE A 241 30.30 -26.42 -3.31
N ALA A 242 30.11 -27.65 -2.82
CA ALA A 242 29.69 -27.93 -1.45
C ALA A 242 30.67 -27.41 -0.39
N SER A 243 31.98 -27.38 -0.72
CA SER A 243 33.03 -26.87 0.15
C SER A 243 33.08 -25.33 0.26
N LYS A 244 32.37 -24.62 -0.61
CA LYS A 244 32.41 -23.15 -0.69
C LYS A 244 31.39 -22.49 0.21
N ARG A 245 31.65 -21.22 0.52
CA ARG A 245 30.73 -20.29 1.22
C ARG A 245 29.99 -19.44 0.19
N LEU A 246 28.70 -19.34 0.30
CA LEU A 246 27.89 -18.44 -0.52
C LEU A 246 27.62 -17.15 0.24
N MET A 247 28.26 -16.07 -0.20
CA MET A 247 28.23 -14.78 0.48
C MET A 247 27.41 -13.78 -0.32
N MET A 248 26.34 -13.23 0.27
CA MET A 248 25.51 -12.17 -0.34
C MET A 248 26.06 -10.81 0.03
N LEU A 249 26.55 -10.06 -0.96
CA LEU A 249 27.10 -8.72 -0.77
C LEU A 249 25.99 -7.71 -0.44
N ASP A 250 26.16 -6.96 0.65
CA ASP A 250 25.27 -5.87 1.02
C ASP A 250 25.74 -4.56 0.37
N MET A 251 25.05 -4.17 -0.71
CA MET A 251 25.38 -2.95 -1.45
C MET A 251 25.20 -1.69 -0.62
N GLY A 252 24.19 -1.66 0.27
CA GLY A 252 23.95 -0.55 1.17
C GLY A 252 25.11 -0.36 2.16
N ALA A 253 25.57 -1.43 2.77
CA ALA A 253 26.71 -1.41 3.70
C ALA A 253 28.03 -1.04 3.00
N LEU A 254 28.21 -1.47 1.75
CA LEU A 254 29.41 -1.17 0.96
C LEU A 254 29.57 0.32 0.65
N VAL A 255 28.45 1.00 0.36
CA VAL A 255 28.40 2.45 0.04
C VAL A 255 28.25 3.31 1.31
N ALA A 256 27.69 2.78 2.38
CA ALA A 256 27.46 3.54 3.62
C ALA A 256 28.80 4.05 4.21
N GLY A 257 28.83 5.35 4.51
CA GLY A 257 29.99 6.02 5.12
C GLY A 257 31.14 6.36 4.14
N THR A 258 31.03 6.04 2.85
CA THR A 258 32.02 6.45 1.86
C THR A 258 31.73 7.89 1.42
N LYS A 259 32.61 8.85 1.73
CA LYS A 259 32.51 10.24 1.27
C LYS A 259 33.13 10.43 -0.11
N TYR A 260 34.06 9.57 -0.50
CA TYR A 260 34.80 9.67 -1.75
C TYR A 260 34.77 8.32 -2.51
N ARG A 261 34.72 8.39 -3.83
CA ARG A 261 34.79 7.24 -4.75
C ARG A 261 35.94 6.27 -4.43
N GLY A 262 37.09 6.77 -4.03
CA GLY A 262 38.27 5.97 -3.73
C GLY A 262 38.11 5.01 -2.53
N GLU A 263 37.30 5.38 -1.54
CA GLU A 263 37.04 4.52 -0.38
C GLU A 263 36.22 3.29 -0.74
N PHE A 264 35.24 3.44 -1.60
CA PHE A 264 34.46 2.32 -2.14
C PHE A 264 35.34 1.39 -2.99
N GLU A 265 36.15 1.96 -3.88
CA GLU A 265 37.07 1.19 -4.72
C GLU A 265 38.10 0.40 -3.87
N GLU A 266 38.58 0.99 -2.79
CA GLU A 266 39.49 0.32 -1.84
C GLU A 266 38.82 -0.83 -1.08
N ARG A 267 37.58 -0.66 -0.60
CA ARG A 267 36.80 -1.72 0.04
C ARG A 267 36.57 -2.89 -0.92
N MET A 268 36.14 -2.59 -2.16
CA MET A 268 35.91 -3.63 -3.16
C MET A 268 37.19 -4.39 -3.53
N LYS A 269 38.33 -3.69 -3.67
CA LYS A 269 39.65 -4.35 -3.87
C LYS A 269 40.01 -5.27 -2.72
N LYS A 270 39.83 -4.84 -1.49
CA LYS A 270 40.08 -5.69 -0.31
C LYS A 270 39.22 -6.95 -0.30
N ILE A 271 37.93 -6.82 -0.61
CA ILE A 271 37.01 -7.96 -0.73
C ILE A 271 37.52 -8.96 -1.77
N ILE A 272 37.89 -8.46 -2.97
CA ILE A 272 38.42 -9.33 -4.04
C ILE A 272 39.72 -10.00 -3.63
N GLU A 273 40.67 -9.31 -2.96
CA GLU A 273 41.91 -9.87 -2.43
C GLU A 273 41.65 -10.95 -1.38
N GLU A 274 40.68 -10.75 -0.48
CA GLU A 274 40.27 -11.73 0.51
C GLU A 274 39.71 -13.01 -0.16
N ILE A 275 38.81 -12.83 -1.18
CA ILE A 275 38.24 -13.95 -1.93
C ILE A 275 39.33 -14.71 -2.71
N TYR A 276 40.25 -13.97 -3.37
CA TYR A 276 41.36 -14.58 -4.10
C TYR A 276 42.26 -15.43 -3.22
N THR A 277 42.56 -14.95 -2.00
CA THR A 277 43.41 -15.65 -1.06
C THR A 277 42.80 -16.95 -0.53
N GLN A 278 41.48 -16.98 -0.38
CA GLN A 278 40.77 -18.14 0.20
C GLN A 278 40.26 -19.15 -0.82
N GLN A 279 39.86 -18.70 -2.02
CA GLN A 279 39.31 -19.49 -3.15
C GLN A 279 38.08 -20.36 -2.82
N ASP A 280 37.48 -20.22 -1.61
CA ASP A 280 36.36 -20.98 -1.09
C ASP A 280 35.05 -20.17 -1.03
N VAL A 281 34.97 -19.04 -1.75
CA VAL A 281 33.85 -18.11 -1.72
C VAL A 281 33.18 -18.01 -3.09
N ILE A 282 31.84 -18.08 -3.10
CA ILE A 282 30.99 -17.65 -4.23
C ILE A 282 30.28 -16.38 -3.78
N LEU A 283 30.42 -15.31 -4.55
CA LEU A 283 29.82 -14.01 -4.24
C LEU A 283 28.47 -13.88 -4.92
N PHE A 284 27.41 -13.63 -4.20
CA PHE A 284 26.12 -13.25 -4.75
C PHE A 284 25.94 -11.74 -4.68
N ILE A 285 25.56 -11.16 -5.82
CA ILE A 285 25.31 -9.72 -5.98
C ILE A 285 23.91 -9.56 -6.49
N ASP A 286 23.04 -9.09 -5.64
CA ASP A 286 21.70 -8.66 -6.07
C ASP A 286 21.80 -7.30 -6.74
N GLU A 287 20.92 -7.02 -7.70
CA GLU A 287 20.97 -5.80 -8.51
C GLU A 287 22.37 -5.55 -9.12
N LEU A 288 22.93 -6.56 -9.77
CA LEU A 288 24.28 -6.52 -10.36
C LEU A 288 24.54 -5.26 -11.21
N HIS A 289 23.50 -4.71 -11.83
CA HIS A 289 23.56 -3.49 -12.62
C HIS A 289 23.99 -2.24 -11.83
N THR A 290 23.74 -2.21 -10.52
CA THR A 290 24.14 -1.09 -9.66
C THR A 290 25.66 -0.96 -9.55
N LEU A 291 26.36 -2.09 -9.61
CA LEU A 291 27.83 -2.13 -9.60
C LEU A 291 28.47 -1.83 -10.97
N ILE A 292 27.76 -2.17 -12.06
CA ILE A 292 28.32 -2.13 -13.43
C ILE A 292 27.89 -0.85 -14.17
N GLY A 293 26.73 -0.28 -13.83
CA GLY A 293 26.08 0.77 -14.64
C GLY A 293 26.06 2.17 -14.06
N ALA A 294 26.57 2.37 -12.86
CA ALA A 294 26.48 3.64 -12.14
C ALA A 294 27.36 4.78 -12.71
N GLY A 295 28.15 4.53 -13.78
CA GLY A 295 29.14 5.47 -14.33
C GLY A 295 28.61 6.60 -15.23
N GLY A 296 27.30 6.69 -15.48
CA GLY A 296 26.73 7.65 -16.46
C GLY A 296 26.32 9.03 -15.91
N ALA A 297 26.23 9.21 -14.61
CA ALA A 297 25.94 10.49 -13.96
C ALA A 297 27.20 11.01 -13.23
N GLU A 298 27.43 12.32 -13.25
CA GLU A 298 28.53 12.93 -12.50
C GLU A 298 28.45 12.55 -11.02
N GLY A 299 29.39 11.69 -10.56
CA GLY A 299 29.46 11.19 -9.18
C GLY A 299 29.03 9.74 -8.97
N ALA A 300 28.58 9.02 -9.99
CA ALA A 300 28.19 7.61 -9.87
C ALA A 300 29.39 6.65 -9.77
N ILE A 301 29.23 5.58 -8.96
CA ILE A 301 30.28 4.61 -8.61
C ILE A 301 30.35 3.55 -9.72
N ASP A 302 31.49 3.41 -10.40
CA ASP A 302 31.71 2.37 -11.43
C ASP A 302 32.72 1.33 -10.92
N ALA A 303 32.22 0.20 -10.42
CA ALA A 303 33.03 -0.93 -9.99
C ALA A 303 33.47 -1.83 -11.17
N SER A 304 33.00 -1.58 -12.39
CA SER A 304 33.29 -2.42 -13.57
C SER A 304 34.80 -2.58 -13.78
N ASN A 305 35.54 -1.50 -13.61
CA ASN A 305 36.99 -1.49 -13.82
C ASN A 305 37.77 -2.36 -12.81
N ILE A 306 37.16 -2.65 -11.65
CA ILE A 306 37.74 -3.50 -10.61
C ILE A 306 37.33 -4.95 -10.79
N LEU A 307 36.04 -5.19 -11.13
CA LEU A 307 35.50 -6.53 -11.33
C LEU A 307 35.97 -7.19 -12.63
N LYS A 308 36.07 -6.45 -13.75
CA LYS A 308 36.46 -6.99 -15.06
C LYS A 308 37.79 -7.75 -15.04
N PRO A 309 38.88 -7.24 -14.45
CA PRO A 309 40.16 -7.96 -14.37
C PRO A 309 40.04 -9.24 -13.54
N ALA A 310 39.38 -9.21 -12.39
CA ALA A 310 39.20 -10.36 -11.51
C ALA A 310 38.35 -11.48 -12.16
N LEU A 311 37.25 -11.11 -12.83
CA LEU A 311 36.43 -12.03 -13.61
C LEU A 311 37.19 -12.58 -14.83
N ALA A 312 38.04 -11.76 -15.47
CA ALA A 312 38.82 -12.17 -16.65
C ALA A 312 39.88 -13.23 -16.29
N ARG A 313 40.50 -13.12 -15.12
CA ARG A 313 41.50 -14.07 -14.62
C ARG A 313 40.88 -15.32 -13.99
N GLY A 314 39.55 -15.34 -13.76
CA GLY A 314 38.86 -16.44 -13.08
C GLY A 314 39.11 -16.47 -11.56
N GLU A 315 39.57 -15.36 -11.01
CA GLU A 315 39.87 -15.20 -9.59
C GLU A 315 38.61 -15.05 -8.71
N LEU A 316 37.49 -14.72 -9.35
CA LEU A 316 36.22 -14.42 -8.69
C LEU A 316 35.10 -15.24 -9.34
N GLN A 317 34.32 -15.95 -8.51
CA GLN A 317 33.05 -16.56 -8.91
C GLN A 317 31.89 -15.71 -8.41
N VAL A 318 31.03 -15.27 -9.32
CA VAL A 318 29.90 -14.38 -9.03
C VAL A 318 28.60 -14.98 -9.54
N ILE A 319 27.58 -14.90 -8.72
CA ILE A 319 26.17 -15.07 -9.10
C ILE A 319 25.57 -13.67 -9.10
N GLY A 320 24.99 -13.24 -10.22
CA GLY A 320 24.31 -11.96 -10.30
C GLY A 320 22.79 -12.12 -10.40
N ALA A 321 22.04 -11.13 -9.95
CA ALA A 321 20.61 -11.00 -10.24
C ALA A 321 20.35 -9.60 -10.82
N THR A 322 19.50 -9.51 -11.86
CA THR A 322 19.14 -8.24 -12.50
C THR A 322 17.85 -8.38 -13.33
N THR A 323 17.32 -7.30 -13.86
CA THR A 323 16.23 -7.33 -14.83
C THR A 323 16.74 -7.54 -16.26
N LEU A 324 15.84 -7.88 -17.20
CA LEU A 324 16.21 -8.10 -18.59
C LEU A 324 16.74 -6.82 -19.25
N ASP A 325 16.06 -5.70 -19.02
CA ASP A 325 16.44 -4.40 -19.60
C ASP A 325 17.82 -3.95 -19.12
N GLU A 326 18.09 -4.15 -17.83
CA GLU A 326 19.37 -3.80 -17.21
C GLU A 326 20.49 -4.72 -17.68
N TYR A 327 20.21 -6.04 -17.82
CA TYR A 327 21.15 -6.99 -18.38
C TYR A 327 21.59 -6.59 -19.80
N GLN A 328 20.62 -6.27 -20.66
CA GLN A 328 20.89 -5.82 -22.03
C GLN A 328 21.64 -4.50 -22.07
N LYS A 329 21.29 -3.57 -21.20
CA LYS A 329 21.89 -2.23 -21.18
C LYS A 329 23.32 -2.21 -20.68
N TYR A 330 23.65 -3.01 -19.64
CA TYR A 330 24.89 -2.89 -18.89
C TYR A 330 25.83 -4.08 -19.05
N ILE A 331 25.34 -5.30 -19.31
CA ILE A 331 26.15 -6.52 -19.39
C ILE A 331 26.33 -6.97 -20.83
N GLU A 332 25.27 -7.07 -21.61
CA GLU A 332 25.29 -7.57 -22.98
C GLU A 332 26.05 -6.63 -23.93
N LYS A 333 25.99 -5.32 -23.68
CA LYS A 333 26.76 -4.33 -24.47
C LYS A 333 28.25 -4.34 -24.19
N ASP A 334 28.68 -4.92 -23.09
CA ASP A 334 30.09 -5.01 -22.73
C ASP A 334 30.67 -6.38 -23.10
N ALA A 335 31.42 -6.46 -24.17
CA ALA A 335 31.99 -7.70 -24.71
C ALA A 335 32.89 -8.46 -23.70
N ALA A 336 33.47 -7.79 -22.70
CA ALA A 336 34.28 -8.43 -21.67
C ALA A 336 33.42 -9.13 -20.62
N LEU A 337 32.29 -8.54 -20.24
CA LEU A 337 31.34 -9.10 -19.29
C LEU A 337 30.49 -10.20 -19.95
N GLU A 338 30.01 -9.99 -21.17
CA GLU A 338 29.21 -10.95 -21.93
C GLU A 338 29.92 -12.31 -22.09
N ARG A 339 31.25 -12.31 -22.27
CA ARG A 339 32.05 -13.52 -22.37
C ARG A 339 32.26 -14.26 -21.04
N ARG A 340 31.89 -13.65 -19.89
CA ARG A 340 32.11 -14.19 -18.55
C ARG A 340 30.83 -14.59 -17.84
N PHE A 341 29.74 -13.91 -18.17
CA PHE A 341 28.44 -14.18 -17.59
C PHE A 341 27.59 -15.11 -18.49
N ALA A 342 26.75 -15.91 -17.85
CA ALA A 342 25.75 -16.74 -18.51
C ALA A 342 24.37 -16.41 -17.95
N SER A 343 23.48 -15.91 -18.79
CA SER A 343 22.13 -15.57 -18.38
C SER A 343 21.29 -16.83 -18.11
N ILE A 344 20.51 -16.79 -17.05
CA ILE A 344 19.48 -17.78 -16.69
C ILE A 344 18.19 -16.98 -16.56
N HIS A 345 17.25 -17.23 -17.47
CA HIS A 345 15.96 -16.55 -17.40
C HIS A 345 15.10 -17.15 -16.29
N VAL A 346 14.53 -16.25 -15.48
CA VAL A 346 13.62 -16.58 -14.38
C VAL A 346 12.24 -16.02 -14.73
N GLU A 347 11.34 -16.90 -15.06
CA GLU A 347 9.96 -16.55 -15.40
C GLU A 347 9.08 -16.39 -14.15
N GLU A 348 7.97 -15.67 -14.30
CA GLU A 348 6.93 -15.59 -13.29
C GLU A 348 6.35 -16.98 -13.04
N PRO A 349 6.26 -17.46 -11.78
CA PRO A 349 5.68 -18.79 -11.51
C PRO A 349 4.19 -18.83 -11.85
N THR A 350 3.69 -20.01 -12.14
CA THR A 350 2.26 -20.21 -12.37
C THR A 350 1.46 -19.94 -11.08
N ALA A 351 0.14 -19.75 -11.22
CA ALA A 351 -0.73 -19.59 -10.04
C ALA A 351 -0.67 -20.84 -9.12
N GLU A 352 -0.58 -22.01 -9.70
CA GLU A 352 -0.49 -23.29 -8.97
C GLU A 352 0.83 -23.41 -8.21
N ASP A 353 1.96 -23.07 -8.85
CA ASP A 353 3.27 -23.05 -8.21
C ASP A 353 3.31 -22.02 -7.07
N SER A 354 2.71 -20.86 -7.29
CA SER A 354 2.63 -19.79 -6.29
C SER A 354 1.83 -20.22 -5.06
N ILE A 355 0.73 -20.97 -5.23
CA ILE A 355 -0.01 -21.55 -4.09
C ILE A 355 0.88 -22.51 -3.30
N GLN A 356 1.70 -23.35 -3.98
CA GLN A 356 2.61 -24.24 -3.28
C GLN A 356 3.70 -23.47 -2.53
N ILE A 357 4.24 -22.41 -3.13
CA ILE A 357 5.22 -21.51 -2.48
C ILE A 357 4.63 -20.91 -1.21
N LEU A 358 3.43 -20.33 -1.28
CA LEU A 358 2.78 -19.73 -0.11
C LEU A 358 2.47 -20.77 0.97
N LYS A 359 2.05 -21.99 0.59
CA LYS A 359 1.86 -23.10 1.54
C LYS A 359 3.14 -23.47 2.27
N GLY A 360 4.28 -23.44 1.58
CA GLY A 360 5.57 -23.70 2.21
C GLY A 360 6.00 -22.58 3.18
N LEU A 361 5.70 -21.34 2.85
CA LEU A 361 6.02 -20.17 3.68
C LEU A 361 5.05 -19.98 4.86
N ARG A 362 3.83 -20.55 4.79
CA ARG A 362 2.77 -20.40 5.78
C ARG A 362 3.25 -20.45 7.22
N LYS A 363 3.97 -21.51 7.60
CA LYS A 363 4.41 -21.73 8.99
C LYS A 363 5.30 -20.60 9.52
N HIS A 364 6.12 -19.99 8.67
CA HIS A 364 6.99 -18.88 9.04
C HIS A 364 6.18 -17.62 9.33
N TYR A 365 5.20 -17.31 8.48
CA TYR A 365 4.31 -16.17 8.67
C TYR A 365 3.33 -16.37 9.85
N GLU A 366 2.77 -17.56 10.00
CA GLU A 366 1.94 -17.93 11.16
C GLU A 366 2.70 -17.76 12.48
N ALA A 367 3.96 -18.22 12.53
CA ALA A 367 4.79 -18.08 13.73
C ALA A 367 5.16 -16.61 14.02
N HIS A 368 5.35 -15.79 12.98
CA HIS A 368 5.68 -14.38 13.12
C HIS A 368 4.49 -13.53 13.60
N HIS A 369 3.34 -13.72 13.01
CA HIS A 369 2.13 -12.93 13.31
C HIS A 369 1.26 -13.54 14.40
N HIS A 370 1.46 -14.79 14.78
CA HIS A 370 0.59 -15.57 15.68
C HIS A 370 -0.85 -15.68 15.18
N VAL A 371 -1.02 -15.82 13.86
CA VAL A 371 -2.30 -15.88 13.16
C VAL A 371 -2.35 -17.12 12.29
N GLU A 372 -3.45 -17.86 12.30
CA GLU A 372 -3.67 -19.01 11.43
C GLU A 372 -4.03 -18.56 10.02
N ILE A 373 -3.34 -19.10 9.00
CA ILE A 373 -3.58 -18.79 7.59
C ILE A 373 -4.27 -19.98 6.94
N THR A 374 -5.54 -19.82 6.52
CA THR A 374 -6.31 -20.92 5.91
C THR A 374 -5.87 -21.18 4.48
N ASP A 375 -6.20 -22.39 3.96
CA ASP A 375 -5.92 -22.74 2.56
C ASP A 375 -6.70 -21.85 1.58
N GLU A 376 -7.93 -21.47 1.97
CA GLU A 376 -8.77 -20.54 1.21
C GLU A 376 -8.12 -19.16 1.11
N ALA A 377 -7.50 -18.65 2.20
CA ALA A 377 -6.77 -17.39 2.18
C ALA A 377 -5.58 -17.43 1.21
N ILE A 378 -4.80 -18.51 1.18
CA ILE A 378 -3.69 -18.67 0.26
C ILE A 378 -4.18 -18.68 -1.20
N GLN A 379 -5.23 -19.44 -1.49
CA GLN A 379 -5.81 -19.48 -2.83
C GLN A 379 -6.33 -18.10 -3.23
N ALA A 380 -7.04 -17.41 -2.35
CA ALA A 380 -7.53 -16.07 -2.57
C ALA A 380 -6.40 -15.06 -2.80
N ALA A 381 -5.31 -15.13 -2.01
CA ALA A 381 -4.16 -14.24 -2.19
C ALA A 381 -3.55 -14.36 -3.58
N VAL A 382 -3.40 -15.58 -4.10
CA VAL A 382 -2.88 -15.79 -5.45
C VAL A 382 -3.89 -15.37 -6.50
N GLN A 383 -5.14 -15.83 -6.44
CA GLN A 383 -6.15 -15.56 -7.47
C GLN A 383 -6.51 -14.08 -7.56
N LEU A 384 -6.73 -13.42 -6.42
CA LEU A 384 -7.07 -12.00 -6.38
C LEU A 384 -5.87 -11.14 -6.80
N SER A 385 -4.63 -11.52 -6.42
CA SER A 385 -3.43 -10.79 -6.87
C SER A 385 -3.22 -10.90 -8.39
N VAL A 386 -3.45 -12.07 -8.98
CA VAL A 386 -3.36 -12.24 -10.45
C VAL A 386 -4.41 -11.40 -11.15
N ARG A 387 -5.62 -11.36 -10.62
CA ARG A 387 -6.76 -10.69 -11.24
C ARG A 387 -6.72 -9.17 -11.08
N TYR A 388 -6.30 -8.67 -9.92
CA TYR A 388 -6.46 -7.27 -9.55
C TYR A 388 -5.15 -6.48 -9.41
N ILE A 389 -3.99 -7.16 -9.20
CA ILE A 389 -2.70 -6.50 -9.05
C ILE A 389 -1.82 -6.85 -10.26
N THR A 390 -1.92 -5.99 -11.29
CA THR A 390 -1.19 -6.21 -12.56
C THR A 390 0.19 -5.57 -12.60
N SER A 391 0.48 -4.64 -11.66
CA SER A 391 1.74 -3.89 -11.60
C SER A 391 2.90 -4.66 -10.98
N ARG A 392 2.63 -5.76 -10.28
CA ARG A 392 3.62 -6.63 -9.61
C ARG A 392 3.52 -8.06 -10.11
N ARG A 393 4.56 -8.85 -9.86
CA ARG A 393 4.65 -10.25 -10.29
C ARG A 393 4.43 -11.24 -9.15
N LEU A 394 4.02 -12.45 -9.50
CA LEU A 394 4.03 -13.59 -8.58
C LEU A 394 5.48 -14.06 -8.34
N PRO A 395 5.81 -14.62 -7.15
CA PRO A 395 4.93 -14.83 -6.00
C PRO A 395 4.85 -13.62 -5.07
N ASP A 396 5.69 -12.60 -5.27
CA ASP A 396 5.91 -11.47 -4.38
C ASP A 396 4.60 -10.77 -3.98
N LYS A 397 3.76 -10.40 -4.98
CA LYS A 397 2.47 -9.74 -4.72
C LYS A 397 1.50 -10.56 -3.87
N ALA A 398 1.55 -11.90 -3.96
CA ALA A 398 0.68 -12.77 -3.16
C ALA A 398 1.25 -13.00 -1.75
N ILE A 399 2.57 -12.99 -1.61
CA ILE A 399 3.27 -13.04 -0.32
C ILE A 399 2.98 -11.75 0.45
N ASP A 400 3.14 -10.58 -0.18
CA ASP A 400 2.84 -9.27 0.44
C ASP A 400 1.39 -9.19 0.91
N LEU A 401 0.42 -9.68 0.11
CA LEU A 401 -0.99 -9.72 0.52
C LEU A 401 -1.21 -10.59 1.76
N MET A 402 -0.59 -11.76 1.79
CA MET A 402 -0.69 -12.67 2.92
C MET A 402 -0.08 -12.05 4.18
N ASP A 403 1.10 -11.44 4.06
CA ASP A 403 1.82 -10.78 5.15
C ASP A 403 1.05 -9.58 5.72
N GLU A 404 0.58 -8.67 4.85
CA GLU A 404 -0.19 -7.50 5.28
C GLU A 404 -1.54 -7.89 5.90
N THR A 405 -2.21 -8.90 5.35
CA THR A 405 -3.47 -9.40 5.92
C THR A 405 -3.24 -10.00 7.32
N ALA A 406 -2.14 -10.74 7.51
CA ALA A 406 -1.76 -11.31 8.80
C ALA A 406 -1.44 -10.21 9.81
N ALA A 407 -0.68 -9.19 9.41
CA ALA A 407 -0.36 -8.03 10.23
C ALA A 407 -1.62 -7.28 10.65
N LYS A 408 -2.56 -7.05 9.70
CA LYS A 408 -3.84 -6.40 9.96
C LYS A 408 -4.70 -7.20 10.95
N ALA A 409 -4.87 -8.50 10.73
CA ALA A 409 -5.65 -9.37 11.62
C ALA A 409 -5.10 -9.34 13.05
N ARG A 410 -3.78 -9.33 13.22
CA ARG A 410 -3.12 -9.16 14.53
C ARG A 410 -3.43 -7.80 15.16
N LEU A 411 -3.37 -6.71 14.39
CA LEU A 411 -3.68 -5.36 14.88
C LEU A 411 -5.15 -5.23 15.29
N ASP A 412 -6.07 -5.77 14.50
CA ASP A 412 -7.52 -5.72 14.77
C ASP A 412 -7.89 -6.43 16.08
N VAL A 413 -7.19 -7.51 16.42
CA VAL A 413 -7.38 -8.19 17.71
C VAL A 413 -6.76 -7.38 18.86
N THR A 414 -5.58 -6.78 18.61
CA THR A 414 -4.86 -6.02 19.67
C THR A 414 -5.53 -4.68 19.96
N THR A 415 -6.18 -4.06 18.97
CA THR A 415 -6.87 -2.75 19.11
C THR A 415 -8.30 -2.87 19.59
N LYS A 416 -8.94 -4.02 19.45
CA LYS A 416 -10.24 -4.28 20.07
C LYS A 416 -10.04 -4.35 21.56
N VAL A 417 -10.55 -3.33 22.29
CA VAL A 417 -10.58 -3.33 23.76
C VAL A 417 -11.19 -4.64 24.21
N SER A 418 -10.40 -5.44 24.93
CA SER A 418 -10.87 -6.75 25.42
C SER A 418 -12.20 -6.58 26.13
N PRO A 419 -13.22 -7.42 25.86
CA PRO A 419 -14.48 -7.39 26.60
C PRO A 419 -14.27 -7.47 28.12
N VAL A 420 -13.14 -7.98 28.55
CA VAL A 420 -12.69 -8.02 29.96
C VAL A 420 -12.42 -6.60 30.44
N VAL A 421 -11.64 -5.81 29.71
CA VAL A 421 -11.31 -4.41 30.08
C VAL A 421 -12.56 -3.53 30.13
N LEU A 422 -13.48 -3.69 29.17
CA LEU A 422 -14.75 -2.96 29.18
C LEU A 422 -15.61 -3.28 30.41
N LEU A 423 -15.65 -4.56 30.79
CA LEU A 423 -16.38 -4.97 32.02
C LEU A 423 -15.69 -4.48 33.29
N GLU A 424 -14.35 -4.45 33.32
CA GLU A 424 -13.57 -3.88 34.42
C GLU A 424 -13.80 -2.37 34.58
N GLU A 425 -13.80 -1.62 33.47
CA GLU A 425 -14.13 -0.18 33.48
C GLU A 425 -15.57 0.07 33.96
N GLU A 426 -16.55 -0.72 33.50
CA GLU A 426 -17.93 -0.61 34.00
C GLU A 426 -18.05 -0.94 35.50
N ILE A 427 -17.32 -1.94 35.99
CA ILE A 427 -17.27 -2.29 37.41
C ILE A 427 -16.69 -1.13 38.20
N LEU A 428 -15.60 -0.54 37.75
CA LEU A 428 -14.96 0.61 38.40
C LEU A 428 -15.90 1.83 38.47
N GLN A 429 -16.65 2.09 37.40
CA GLN A 429 -17.65 3.16 37.34
C GLN A 429 -18.76 2.92 38.38
N PHE A 430 -19.30 1.70 38.47
CA PHE A 430 -20.33 1.37 39.47
C PHE A 430 -19.78 1.42 40.88
N GLU A 431 -18.54 1.09 41.12
CA GLU A 431 -17.87 1.21 42.39
C GLU A 431 -17.70 2.69 42.82
N GLN A 432 -17.33 3.55 41.90
CA GLN A 432 -17.27 5.01 42.15
C GLN A 432 -18.65 5.59 42.47
N LEU A 433 -19.68 5.25 41.67
CA LEU A 433 -21.08 5.71 41.92
C LEU A 433 -21.62 5.21 43.26
N LYS A 434 -21.33 3.98 43.64
CA LYS A 434 -21.66 3.40 44.95
C LYS A 434 -21.03 4.23 46.10
N ASN A 435 -19.72 4.53 45.97
CA ASN A 435 -18.98 5.26 46.98
C ASN A 435 -19.51 6.71 47.13
N GLN A 436 -19.85 7.37 46.00
CA GLN A 436 -20.49 8.68 46.00
C GLN A 436 -21.87 8.65 46.67
N ALA A 437 -22.70 7.63 46.38
CA ALA A 437 -24.01 7.48 47.03
C ALA A 437 -23.88 7.25 48.52
N ILE A 438 -22.87 6.53 49.00
CA ILE A 438 -22.57 6.33 50.42
C ILE A 438 -22.17 7.67 51.09
N GLN A 439 -21.33 8.46 50.44
CA GLN A 439 -20.91 9.78 50.93
C GLN A 439 -22.12 10.76 51.10
N HIS A 440 -23.09 10.66 50.20
CA HIS A 440 -24.34 11.43 50.23
C HIS A 440 -25.41 10.80 51.10
N GLN A 441 -25.11 9.73 51.86
CA GLN A 441 -26.03 8.99 52.74
C GLN A 441 -27.27 8.40 52.03
N ASN A 442 -27.20 8.23 50.71
CA ASN A 442 -28.28 7.62 49.91
C ASN A 442 -28.08 6.10 49.79
N PHE A 443 -28.45 5.38 50.86
CA PHE A 443 -28.20 3.93 50.94
C PHE A 443 -29.02 3.10 49.95
N ASP A 444 -30.17 3.58 49.51
CA ASP A 444 -31.02 2.88 48.53
C ASP A 444 -30.37 2.89 47.14
N GLU A 445 -29.77 3.96 46.72
CA GLU A 445 -29.00 4.03 45.46
C GLU A 445 -27.71 3.24 45.57
N ALA A 446 -27.00 3.33 46.68
CA ALA A 446 -25.80 2.54 46.92
C ALA A 446 -26.06 1.03 46.80
N ALA A 447 -27.22 0.54 47.34
CA ALA A 447 -27.63 -0.85 47.18
C ALA A 447 -27.93 -1.25 45.72
N LYS A 448 -28.53 -0.34 44.92
CA LYS A 448 -28.77 -0.57 43.49
C LYS A 448 -27.45 -0.64 42.69
N PHE A 449 -26.50 0.23 42.96
CA PHE A 449 -25.19 0.19 42.31
C PHE A 449 -24.38 -1.04 42.69
N ARG A 450 -24.43 -1.48 43.96
CA ARG A 450 -23.78 -2.70 44.42
C ARG A 450 -24.36 -3.94 43.72
N LYS A 451 -25.67 -3.99 43.48
CA LYS A 451 -26.31 -5.10 42.77
C LYS A 451 -25.85 -5.15 41.31
N LYS A 452 -25.69 -3.98 40.65
CA LYS A 452 -25.14 -3.87 39.28
C LYS A 452 -23.67 -4.27 39.21
N GLU A 453 -22.87 -3.82 40.18
CA GLU A 453 -21.45 -4.19 40.31
C GLU A 453 -21.28 -5.71 40.40
N LEU A 454 -21.99 -6.36 41.31
CA LEU A 454 -21.97 -7.83 41.52
C LEU A 454 -22.41 -8.59 40.27
N ALA A 455 -23.43 -8.10 39.56
CA ALA A 455 -23.88 -8.73 38.30
C ALA A 455 -22.84 -8.63 37.19
N LYS A 456 -22.07 -7.52 37.12
CA LYS A 456 -20.97 -7.36 36.13
C LYS A 456 -19.76 -8.19 36.53
N ARG A 457 -19.40 -8.28 37.81
CA ARG A 457 -18.33 -9.17 38.33
C ARG A 457 -18.60 -10.65 37.99
N ALA A 458 -19.83 -11.10 38.21
CA ALA A 458 -20.23 -12.46 37.84
C ALA A 458 -20.19 -12.73 36.33
N LYS A 459 -20.39 -11.69 35.48
CA LYS A 459 -20.19 -11.81 34.03
C LYS A 459 -18.72 -11.87 33.68
N LEU A 460 -17.89 -11.09 34.35
CA LEU A 460 -16.45 -11.08 34.17
C LEU A 460 -15.85 -12.46 34.50
N GLU A 461 -16.21 -13.04 35.67
CA GLU A 461 -15.77 -14.38 36.10
C GLU A 461 -16.13 -15.44 35.05
N LYS A 462 -17.39 -15.45 34.58
CA LYS A 462 -17.82 -16.39 33.54
C LYS A 462 -17.09 -16.18 32.20
N LEU A 463 -16.68 -14.96 31.87
CA LEU A 463 -15.93 -14.65 30.64
C LEU A 463 -14.49 -15.13 30.79
N VAL A 464 -13.86 -14.89 31.95
CA VAL A 464 -12.51 -15.37 32.28
C VAL A 464 -12.45 -16.90 32.29
N GLU A 465 -13.42 -17.55 32.96
CA GLU A 465 -13.54 -19.03 32.95
C GLU A 465 -13.68 -19.59 31.52
N LYS A 466 -14.47 -18.92 30.67
CA LYS A 466 -14.58 -19.33 29.26
C LYS A 466 -13.29 -19.13 28.48
N LEU A 467 -12.54 -18.06 28.74
CA LEU A 467 -11.24 -17.79 28.09
C LEU A 467 -10.18 -18.77 28.58
N GLU A 468 -10.18 -19.16 29.85
CA GLU A 468 -9.24 -20.15 30.40
C GLU A 468 -9.58 -21.59 29.98
N ALA A 469 -10.88 -21.89 29.78
CA ALA A 469 -11.36 -23.19 29.28
C ALA A 469 -11.22 -23.35 27.75
N SER A 470 -10.98 -22.26 27.03
CA SER A 470 -10.68 -22.34 25.59
C SER A 470 -9.32 -22.99 25.40
N PRO A 471 -9.15 -23.97 24.48
CA PRO A 471 -7.86 -24.51 24.17
C PRO A 471 -6.94 -23.34 23.79
N LYS A 472 -5.79 -23.24 24.42
CA LYS A 472 -4.73 -22.29 24.06
C LYS A 472 -4.27 -22.66 22.66
N THR A 473 -4.96 -22.15 21.65
CA THR A 473 -4.45 -22.15 20.29
C THR A 473 -3.32 -21.13 20.27
N ASP A 474 -2.18 -21.52 19.72
CA ASP A 474 -1.03 -20.62 19.57
C ASP A 474 -1.34 -19.41 18.67
N TYR A 475 -2.53 -19.38 18.08
CA TYR A 475 -3.01 -18.38 17.14
C TYR A 475 -4.08 -17.46 17.77
N ILE A 476 -3.88 -16.16 17.55
CA ILE A 476 -4.76 -15.09 18.10
C ILE A 476 -5.97 -14.87 17.17
N ALA A 477 -5.80 -15.10 15.87
CA ALA A 477 -6.84 -14.92 14.84
C ALA A 477 -6.65 -15.95 13.73
N SER A 478 -7.68 -16.12 12.89
CA SER A 478 -7.62 -16.92 11.66
C SER A 478 -7.96 -16.03 10.47
N ILE A 479 -7.19 -16.13 9.37
CA ILE A 479 -7.38 -15.35 8.15
C ILE A 479 -8.08 -16.23 7.11
N GLY A 480 -9.15 -15.67 6.53
CA GLY A 480 -9.90 -16.27 5.45
C GLY A 480 -9.82 -15.47 4.13
N GLU A 481 -10.59 -15.94 3.14
CA GLU A 481 -10.73 -15.26 1.84
C GLU A 481 -11.21 -13.81 1.97
N GLY A 482 -12.16 -13.54 2.87
CA GLY A 482 -12.73 -12.21 3.09
C GLY A 482 -11.70 -11.18 3.56
N ASP A 483 -10.74 -11.59 4.40
CA ASP A 483 -9.70 -10.71 4.93
C ASP A 483 -8.70 -10.34 3.84
N ILE A 484 -8.33 -11.30 2.98
CA ILE A 484 -7.50 -11.05 1.79
C ILE A 484 -8.21 -10.10 0.82
N ALA A 485 -9.51 -10.32 0.56
CA ALA A 485 -10.29 -9.47 -0.32
C ALA A 485 -10.37 -8.02 0.20
N GLU A 486 -10.40 -7.83 1.52
CA GLU A 486 -10.39 -6.49 2.12
C GLU A 486 -9.08 -5.76 1.87
N VAL A 487 -7.94 -6.41 2.03
CA VAL A 487 -6.61 -5.81 1.76
C VAL A 487 -6.46 -5.51 0.28
N VAL A 488 -6.86 -6.42 -0.61
CA VAL A 488 -6.87 -6.16 -2.06
C VAL A 488 -7.76 -4.96 -2.40
N SER A 489 -8.91 -4.83 -1.72
CA SER A 489 -9.79 -3.67 -1.86
C SER A 489 -9.12 -2.37 -1.45
N GLN A 490 -8.34 -2.37 -0.37
CA GLN A 490 -7.57 -1.20 0.09
C GLN A 490 -6.47 -0.81 -0.90
N TRP A 491 -5.77 -1.79 -1.48
CA TRP A 491 -4.70 -1.53 -2.44
C TRP A 491 -5.19 -1.03 -3.79
N THR A 492 -6.32 -1.59 -4.24
CA THR A 492 -6.85 -1.33 -5.60
C THR A 492 -7.94 -0.28 -5.64
N GLY A 493 -8.52 0.08 -4.48
CA GLY A 493 -9.70 0.93 -4.39
C GLY A 493 -11.00 0.23 -4.80
N ILE A 494 -11.01 -1.09 -5.02
CA ILE A 494 -12.17 -1.85 -5.49
C ILE A 494 -12.88 -2.47 -4.29
N PRO A 495 -14.16 -2.21 -4.04
CA PRO A 495 -14.90 -2.76 -2.91
C PRO A 495 -15.22 -4.25 -3.09
N LEU A 496 -14.23 -5.14 -2.94
CA LEU A 496 -14.34 -6.58 -3.21
C LEU A 496 -15.27 -7.32 -2.24
N GLN A 497 -15.32 -6.93 -0.96
CA GLN A 497 -16.20 -7.55 0.03
C GLN A 497 -17.70 -7.43 -0.28
N GLN A 498 -18.10 -6.47 -1.10
CA GLN A 498 -19.50 -6.30 -1.50
C GLN A 498 -19.85 -7.06 -2.78
N MET A 499 -18.84 -7.65 -3.47
CA MET A 499 -19.00 -8.11 -4.85
C MET A 499 -19.57 -9.53 -4.98
N GLU A 500 -19.32 -10.50 -4.08
CA GLU A 500 -19.69 -11.89 -4.36
C GLU A 500 -21.19 -12.23 -4.22
N LYS A 501 -21.89 -11.75 -3.21
CA LYS A 501 -23.35 -11.99 -3.09
C LYS A 501 -24.22 -10.84 -3.61
N LYS A 502 -23.75 -9.58 -3.44
CA LYS A 502 -24.45 -8.39 -3.90
C LYS A 502 -24.15 -8.02 -5.36
N GLU A 503 -23.05 -8.52 -5.96
CA GLU A 503 -22.73 -8.25 -7.36
C GLU A 503 -23.71 -8.93 -8.31
N SER A 504 -24.03 -10.19 -8.06
CA SER A 504 -25.05 -10.90 -8.85
C SER A 504 -26.41 -10.20 -8.79
N GLU A 505 -26.82 -9.76 -7.60
CA GLU A 505 -28.06 -8.97 -7.44
C GLU A 505 -27.96 -7.58 -8.08
N ARG A 506 -26.82 -6.90 -7.96
CA ARG A 506 -26.59 -5.61 -8.62
C ARG A 506 -26.59 -5.73 -10.13
N LEU A 507 -25.95 -6.75 -10.69
CA LEU A 507 -25.92 -7.00 -12.13
C LEU A 507 -27.30 -7.40 -12.69
N ILE A 508 -28.10 -8.17 -11.92
CA ILE A 508 -29.47 -8.47 -12.26
C ILE A 508 -30.31 -7.19 -12.26
N ASN A 509 -30.11 -6.33 -11.28
CA ASN A 509 -30.85 -5.07 -11.12
C ASN A 509 -30.22 -3.87 -11.86
N LEU A 510 -29.16 -4.08 -12.65
CA LEU A 510 -28.40 -3.01 -13.31
C LEU A 510 -29.29 -2.12 -14.17
N GLU A 511 -30.22 -2.71 -14.91
CA GLU A 511 -31.17 -1.94 -15.72
C GLU A 511 -32.00 -0.98 -14.88
N SER A 512 -32.51 -1.44 -13.74
CA SER A 512 -33.31 -0.61 -12.83
C SER A 512 -32.50 0.52 -12.19
N VAL A 513 -31.22 0.28 -11.92
CA VAL A 513 -30.31 1.31 -11.39
C VAL A 513 -30.02 2.37 -12.46
N LEU A 514 -29.74 1.94 -13.68
CA LEU A 514 -29.49 2.87 -14.80
C LEU A 514 -30.72 3.71 -15.13
N HIS A 515 -31.92 3.12 -15.11
CA HIS A 515 -33.20 3.83 -15.38
C HIS A 515 -33.57 4.87 -14.30
N LYS A 516 -32.99 4.83 -13.09
CA LYS A 516 -33.19 5.88 -12.08
C LYS A 516 -32.68 7.25 -12.53
N ARG A 517 -31.64 7.27 -13.36
CA ARG A 517 -30.99 8.51 -13.83
C ARG A 517 -31.18 8.73 -15.35
N VAL A 518 -31.12 7.64 -16.13
CA VAL A 518 -31.27 7.71 -17.59
C VAL A 518 -32.71 7.44 -17.94
N ILE A 519 -33.42 8.50 -18.32
CA ILE A 519 -34.81 8.45 -18.69
C ILE A 519 -34.96 8.23 -20.21
N GLY A 520 -35.94 7.46 -20.59
CA GLY A 520 -36.16 7.06 -21.97
C GLY A 520 -35.28 5.90 -22.39
N GLN A 521 -34.50 5.94 -23.32
CA GLN A 521 -33.40 5.08 -23.82
C GLN A 521 -33.40 3.61 -23.32
N SER A 522 -34.54 2.96 -23.20
CA SER A 522 -34.70 1.63 -22.64
C SER A 522 -33.91 0.55 -23.41
N GLU A 523 -33.87 0.66 -24.74
CA GLU A 523 -33.08 -0.26 -25.57
C GLU A 523 -31.56 -0.12 -25.29
N ALA A 524 -31.09 1.14 -25.14
CA ALA A 524 -29.70 1.42 -24.83
C ALA A 524 -29.29 0.84 -23.47
N VAL A 525 -30.12 1.08 -22.46
CA VAL A 525 -29.87 0.58 -21.08
C VAL A 525 -29.88 -0.95 -21.06
N SER A 526 -30.84 -1.59 -21.73
CA SER A 526 -30.95 -3.05 -21.81
C SER A 526 -29.77 -3.69 -22.55
N ALA A 527 -29.33 -3.09 -23.68
CA ALA A 527 -28.19 -3.57 -24.45
C ALA A 527 -26.87 -3.52 -23.64
N VAL A 528 -26.61 -2.38 -22.97
CA VAL A 528 -25.45 -2.22 -22.10
C VAL A 528 -25.49 -3.24 -20.95
N ALA A 529 -26.62 -3.36 -20.26
CA ALA A 529 -26.75 -4.27 -19.13
C ALA A 529 -26.56 -5.74 -19.52
N ARG A 530 -27.11 -6.16 -20.68
CA ARG A 530 -26.91 -7.52 -21.22
C ARG A 530 -25.45 -7.81 -21.56
N SER A 531 -24.78 -6.87 -22.22
CA SER A 531 -23.37 -7.05 -22.60
C SER A 531 -22.47 -7.16 -21.35
N ILE A 532 -22.71 -6.34 -20.33
CA ILE A 532 -21.96 -6.39 -19.08
C ILE A 532 -22.23 -7.69 -18.32
N ARG A 533 -23.49 -8.13 -18.22
CA ARG A 533 -23.81 -9.42 -17.60
C ARG A 533 -23.12 -10.58 -18.31
N ARG A 534 -23.09 -10.59 -19.66
CA ARG A 534 -22.39 -11.61 -20.45
C ARG A 534 -20.86 -11.61 -20.19
N ALA A 535 -20.25 -10.45 -20.04
CA ALA A 535 -18.82 -10.35 -19.73
C ALA A 535 -18.50 -10.84 -18.31
N ARG A 536 -19.31 -10.47 -17.33
CA ARG A 536 -19.09 -10.85 -15.92
C ARG A 536 -19.45 -12.31 -15.61
N SER A 537 -20.31 -12.93 -16.40
CA SER A 537 -20.60 -14.38 -16.28
C SER A 537 -19.47 -15.29 -16.82
N GLY A 538 -18.35 -14.74 -17.29
CA GLY A 538 -17.24 -15.52 -17.84
C GLY A 538 -17.44 -16.07 -19.26
N LEU A 539 -18.53 -15.69 -19.93
CA LEU A 539 -18.84 -16.15 -21.29
C LEU A 539 -18.12 -15.37 -22.40
N LYS A 540 -17.44 -14.27 -22.04
CA LYS A 540 -16.67 -13.42 -22.96
C LYS A 540 -15.20 -13.81 -22.93
N ASP A 541 -14.46 -13.56 -24.03
CA ASP A 541 -13.00 -13.72 -24.07
C ASP A 541 -12.32 -12.87 -22.98
N PRO A 542 -11.58 -13.49 -22.06
CA PRO A 542 -10.95 -12.79 -20.93
C PRO A 542 -9.84 -11.80 -21.35
N ARG A 543 -9.39 -11.84 -22.62
CA ARG A 543 -8.41 -10.91 -23.15
C ARG A 543 -8.98 -9.54 -23.47
N ARG A 544 -10.29 -9.43 -23.72
CA ARG A 544 -10.96 -8.21 -24.15
C ARG A 544 -11.46 -7.37 -22.98
N PRO A 545 -11.68 -6.05 -23.19
CA PRO A 545 -12.36 -5.20 -22.22
C PRO A 545 -13.72 -5.75 -21.79
N ILE A 546 -14.22 -5.39 -20.60
CA ILE A 546 -15.55 -5.81 -20.09
C ILE A 546 -16.65 -5.51 -21.11
N GLY A 547 -16.62 -4.32 -21.71
CA GLY A 547 -17.56 -3.92 -22.74
C GLY A 547 -17.00 -2.83 -23.64
N SER A 548 -17.39 -2.89 -24.92
CA SER A 548 -17.06 -1.86 -25.90
C SER A 548 -18.33 -1.42 -26.61
N PHE A 549 -18.69 -0.14 -26.49
CA PHE A 549 -19.95 0.41 -26.95
C PHE A 549 -19.72 1.61 -27.86
N LEU A 550 -20.53 1.70 -28.91
CA LEU A 550 -20.59 2.90 -29.75
C LEU A 550 -21.99 3.52 -29.60
N PHE A 551 -22.07 4.70 -28.98
CA PHE A 551 -23.32 5.46 -28.77
C PHE A 551 -23.52 6.48 -29.86
N LEU A 552 -24.56 6.33 -30.61
CA LEU A 552 -24.91 7.17 -31.75
C LEU A 552 -26.17 7.99 -31.47
N GLY A 553 -26.25 9.19 -31.98
CA GLY A 553 -27.45 10.01 -31.86
C GLY A 553 -27.15 11.49 -31.57
N PRO A 554 -28.20 12.33 -31.55
CA PRO A 554 -28.06 13.78 -31.39
C PRO A 554 -27.45 14.17 -30.04
N THR A 555 -27.07 15.42 -29.91
CA THR A 555 -26.57 15.96 -28.65
C THR A 555 -27.70 16.08 -27.61
N GLY A 556 -27.35 15.88 -26.29
CA GLY A 556 -28.28 16.09 -25.20
C GLY A 556 -29.33 15.00 -24.98
N VAL A 557 -29.19 13.79 -25.57
CA VAL A 557 -30.12 12.66 -25.40
C VAL A 557 -29.73 11.70 -24.26
N GLY A 558 -28.61 11.96 -23.56
CA GLY A 558 -28.20 11.17 -22.37
C GLY A 558 -27.02 10.24 -22.58
N LYS A 559 -26.28 10.27 -23.72
CA LYS A 559 -25.09 9.43 -23.97
C LYS A 559 -24.05 9.50 -22.86
N THR A 560 -23.63 10.70 -22.50
CA THR A 560 -22.63 10.94 -21.43
C THR A 560 -23.18 10.61 -20.03
N GLU A 561 -24.50 10.80 -19.82
CA GLU A 561 -25.15 10.49 -18.54
C GLU A 561 -25.21 8.98 -18.30
N LEU A 562 -25.49 8.19 -19.35
CA LEU A 562 -25.44 6.73 -19.26
C LEU A 562 -24.04 6.24 -18.90
N ALA A 563 -22.98 6.84 -19.50
CA ALA A 563 -21.60 6.49 -19.17
C ALA A 563 -21.26 6.81 -17.71
N LYS A 564 -21.69 7.97 -17.18
CA LYS A 564 -21.50 8.36 -15.77
C LYS A 564 -22.23 7.43 -14.81
N THR A 565 -23.50 7.17 -15.10
CA THR A 565 -24.32 6.29 -14.27
C THR A 565 -23.80 4.85 -14.28
N LEU A 566 -23.25 4.41 -15.42
CA LEU A 566 -22.61 3.11 -15.53
C LEU A 566 -21.33 3.03 -14.69
N ALA A 567 -20.50 4.07 -14.71
CA ALA A 567 -19.28 4.14 -13.88
C ALA A 567 -19.64 4.02 -12.38
N GLU A 568 -20.63 4.78 -11.93
CA GLU A 568 -21.10 4.72 -10.54
C GLU A 568 -21.72 3.35 -10.19
N ALA A 569 -22.52 2.77 -11.09
CA ALA A 569 -23.15 1.46 -10.86
C ALA A 569 -22.15 0.31 -10.81
N MET A 570 -21.10 0.36 -11.67
CA MET A 570 -20.11 -0.69 -11.79
C MET A 570 -18.97 -0.60 -10.77
N PHE A 571 -18.48 0.62 -10.53
CA PHE A 571 -17.25 0.85 -9.75
C PHE A 571 -17.49 1.66 -8.45
N GLY A 572 -18.75 2.07 -8.19
CA GLY A 572 -19.14 2.72 -6.92
C GLY A 572 -18.91 4.23 -6.88
N GLU A 573 -18.13 4.79 -7.80
CA GLU A 573 -17.77 6.21 -7.84
C GLU A 573 -18.00 6.81 -9.23
N GLN A 574 -18.48 8.07 -9.29
CA GLN A 574 -18.60 8.80 -10.55
C GLN A 574 -17.24 9.16 -11.15
N ASP A 575 -16.23 9.30 -10.31
CA ASP A 575 -14.86 9.61 -10.70
C ASP A 575 -14.13 8.44 -11.38
N ALA A 576 -14.72 7.24 -11.38
CA ALA A 576 -14.26 6.11 -12.20
C ALA A 576 -14.51 6.31 -13.71
N LEU A 577 -15.02 7.48 -14.12
CA LEU A 577 -15.17 7.88 -15.53
C LEU A 577 -13.95 8.64 -16.03
N VAL A 578 -13.20 8.04 -16.95
CA VAL A 578 -12.11 8.69 -17.70
C VAL A 578 -12.67 9.26 -18.98
N ARG A 579 -12.93 10.56 -19.02
CA ARG A 579 -13.40 11.25 -20.22
C ARG A 579 -12.25 11.81 -21.04
N ILE A 580 -12.28 11.56 -22.36
CA ILE A 580 -11.34 12.09 -23.34
C ILE A 580 -12.17 12.63 -24.51
N ASP A 581 -11.97 13.89 -24.84
CA ASP A 581 -12.61 14.56 -25.98
C ASP A 581 -11.74 14.38 -27.22
N MET A 582 -12.27 13.68 -28.22
CA MET A 582 -11.51 13.36 -29.43
C MET A 582 -11.31 14.56 -30.34
N SER A 583 -12.00 15.68 -30.12
CA SER A 583 -11.71 16.93 -30.83
C SER A 583 -10.32 17.50 -30.52
N GLU A 584 -9.72 17.12 -29.39
CA GLU A 584 -8.31 17.48 -29.05
C GLU A 584 -7.28 16.62 -29.80
N TYR A 585 -7.72 15.55 -30.48
CA TYR A 585 -6.85 14.53 -31.13
C TYR A 585 -7.11 14.42 -32.64
N MET A 586 -7.41 15.57 -33.27
CA MET A 586 -7.63 15.66 -34.72
C MET A 586 -6.33 15.59 -35.53
N GLU A 587 -5.21 16.00 -34.94
CA GLU A 587 -3.91 16.06 -35.60
C GLU A 587 -3.07 14.83 -35.25
N LYS A 588 -2.21 14.39 -36.19
CA LYS A 588 -1.32 13.25 -36.01
C LYS A 588 -0.41 13.39 -34.78
N HIS A 589 0.10 14.58 -34.51
CA HIS A 589 0.97 14.84 -33.37
C HIS A 589 0.23 14.76 -32.02
N SER A 590 -1.07 14.99 -32.00
CA SER A 590 -1.88 14.87 -30.78
C SER A 590 -2.08 13.43 -30.37
N VAL A 591 -2.02 12.46 -31.29
CA VAL A 591 -2.19 11.03 -31.01
C VAL A 591 -1.11 10.50 -30.08
N SER A 592 0.15 10.99 -30.21
CA SER A 592 1.23 10.62 -29.31
C SER A 592 0.98 11.04 -27.87
N ARG A 593 0.13 12.04 -27.61
CA ARG A 593 -0.26 12.43 -26.24
C ARG A 593 -1.15 11.40 -25.55
N LEU A 594 -1.84 10.53 -26.31
CA LEU A 594 -2.65 9.45 -25.73
C LEU A 594 -1.78 8.32 -25.16
N VAL A 595 -0.72 7.95 -25.90
CA VAL A 595 0.13 6.78 -25.59
C VAL A 595 1.46 7.18 -24.97
N GLY A 596 1.89 8.41 -25.21
CA GLY A 596 3.17 8.99 -24.81
C GLY A 596 4.06 9.27 -26.03
N SER A 597 4.96 10.25 -25.89
CA SER A 597 5.91 10.64 -26.94
C SER A 597 7.05 9.62 -27.06
N PRO A 598 7.54 9.29 -28.26
CA PRO A 598 8.72 8.43 -28.43
C PRO A 598 9.97 9.02 -27.76
N PRO A 599 10.99 8.20 -27.44
CA PRO A 599 12.25 8.67 -26.88
C PRO A 599 12.88 9.76 -27.76
N GLY A 600 13.32 10.84 -27.12
CA GLY A 600 13.96 11.99 -27.80
C GLY A 600 13.00 13.11 -28.23
N TYR A 601 11.69 12.97 -28.03
CA TYR A 601 10.72 14.05 -28.27
C TYR A 601 10.30 14.73 -26.96
N VAL A 602 9.89 15.99 -27.05
CA VAL A 602 9.38 16.77 -25.91
C VAL A 602 8.12 16.09 -25.34
N GLY A 603 8.08 15.90 -24.01
CA GLY A 603 6.96 15.23 -23.32
C GLY A 603 7.14 13.71 -23.14
N PHE A 604 8.30 13.13 -23.42
CA PHE A 604 8.58 11.70 -23.17
C PHE A 604 8.42 11.33 -21.69
N ASP A 605 8.83 12.20 -20.77
CA ASP A 605 8.77 11.93 -19.33
C ASP A 605 7.35 12.04 -18.75
N GLU A 606 6.47 12.80 -19.40
CA GLU A 606 5.08 13.03 -18.91
C GLU A 606 4.15 11.81 -19.06
N GLY A 607 4.54 10.83 -19.92
CA GLY A 607 3.70 9.66 -20.21
C GLY A 607 2.48 9.99 -21.07
N GLY A 608 1.72 8.97 -21.47
CA GLY A 608 0.50 9.16 -22.27
C GLY A 608 -0.72 9.44 -21.40
N GLN A 609 -1.57 10.37 -21.81
CA GLN A 609 -2.75 10.78 -21.04
C GLN A 609 -3.76 9.63 -20.79
N LEU A 610 -3.97 8.76 -21.79
CA LEU A 610 -4.85 7.60 -21.66
C LEU A 610 -4.14 6.50 -20.85
N THR A 611 -2.91 6.17 -21.22
CA THR A 611 -2.15 5.07 -20.59
C THR A 611 -1.88 5.34 -19.11
N GLU A 612 -1.53 6.58 -18.76
CA GLU A 612 -1.24 6.93 -17.37
C GLU A 612 -2.52 6.94 -16.49
N LYS A 613 -3.63 7.49 -17.00
CA LYS A 613 -4.92 7.46 -16.27
C LYS A 613 -5.39 6.02 -16.01
N ILE A 614 -5.26 5.12 -17.00
CA ILE A 614 -5.68 3.72 -16.83
C ILE A 614 -4.69 2.94 -15.96
N ARG A 615 -3.40 3.25 -15.99
CA ARG A 615 -2.42 2.67 -15.09
C ARG A 615 -2.72 3.02 -13.62
N GLN A 616 -3.16 4.26 -13.37
CA GLN A 616 -3.56 4.71 -12.04
C GLN A 616 -4.92 4.16 -11.60
N ARG A 617 -5.86 3.98 -12.57
CA ARG A 617 -7.21 3.48 -12.33
C ARG A 617 -7.57 2.39 -13.34
N PRO A 618 -7.12 1.14 -13.12
CA PRO A 618 -7.35 0.03 -14.06
C PRO A 618 -8.82 -0.40 -14.17
N TYR A 619 -9.66 0.08 -13.27
CA TYR A 619 -11.12 -0.16 -13.26
C TYR A 619 -11.83 1.15 -13.53
N ALA A 620 -12.15 1.40 -14.78
CA ALA A 620 -12.76 2.66 -15.20
C ALA A 620 -13.70 2.46 -16.39
N VAL A 621 -14.63 3.38 -16.53
CA VAL A 621 -15.35 3.60 -17.79
C VAL A 621 -14.60 4.65 -18.59
N ILE A 622 -14.13 4.29 -19.77
CA ILE A 622 -13.44 5.20 -20.69
C ILE A 622 -14.49 5.75 -21.65
N LEU A 623 -14.68 7.05 -21.61
CA LEU A 623 -15.57 7.75 -22.52
C LEU A 623 -14.76 8.54 -23.55
N LEU A 624 -14.77 8.07 -24.79
CA LEU A 624 -14.19 8.76 -25.96
C LEU A 624 -15.30 9.56 -26.63
N ASP A 625 -15.34 10.86 -26.36
CA ASP A 625 -16.43 11.75 -26.86
C ASP A 625 -16.08 12.26 -28.25
N GLU A 626 -17.08 12.33 -29.15
CA GLU A 626 -16.94 12.80 -30.55
C GLU A 626 -15.87 12.04 -31.36
N ILE A 627 -15.96 10.70 -31.35
CA ILE A 627 -14.96 9.80 -31.95
C ILE A 627 -14.76 10.03 -33.45
N GLU A 628 -15.77 10.54 -34.15
CA GLU A 628 -15.70 10.88 -35.57
C GLU A 628 -14.69 11.99 -35.89
N LYS A 629 -14.27 12.78 -34.89
CA LYS A 629 -13.30 13.85 -35.06
C LYS A 629 -11.85 13.38 -34.88
N ALA A 630 -11.67 12.17 -34.38
CA ALA A 630 -10.34 11.64 -34.10
C ALA A 630 -9.53 11.38 -35.37
N HIS A 631 -8.22 11.59 -35.27
CA HIS A 631 -7.28 11.20 -36.33
C HIS A 631 -7.33 9.68 -36.60
N PRO A 632 -7.20 9.21 -37.86
CA PRO A 632 -7.24 7.77 -38.16
C PRO A 632 -6.28 6.89 -37.37
N ASP A 633 -5.16 7.40 -36.90
CA ASP A 633 -4.20 6.65 -36.06
C ASP A 633 -4.75 6.30 -34.67
N VAL A 634 -5.72 7.06 -34.15
CA VAL A 634 -6.43 6.74 -32.90
C VAL A 634 -7.18 5.41 -33.04
N PHE A 635 -7.77 5.15 -34.22
CA PHE A 635 -8.48 3.88 -34.46
C PHE A 635 -7.54 2.69 -34.43
N ASN A 636 -6.28 2.84 -34.87
CA ASN A 636 -5.29 1.76 -34.80
C ASN A 636 -4.95 1.42 -33.34
N ILE A 637 -4.85 2.44 -32.48
CA ILE A 637 -4.67 2.25 -31.03
C ILE A 637 -5.86 1.53 -30.41
N LEU A 638 -7.07 1.97 -30.76
CA LEU A 638 -8.31 1.36 -30.26
C LEU A 638 -8.46 -0.08 -30.71
N LEU A 639 -8.05 -0.43 -31.92
CA LEU A 639 -8.07 -1.82 -32.40
C LEU A 639 -7.20 -2.73 -31.51
N GLN A 640 -6.00 -2.29 -31.15
CA GLN A 640 -5.15 -3.05 -30.22
C GLN A 640 -5.81 -3.23 -28.86
N VAL A 641 -6.40 -2.17 -28.31
CA VAL A 641 -7.09 -2.24 -27.01
C VAL A 641 -8.30 -3.18 -27.05
N LEU A 642 -9.09 -3.12 -28.13
CA LEU A 642 -10.32 -3.92 -28.28
C LEU A 642 -10.03 -5.42 -28.56
N ASP A 643 -8.88 -5.76 -29.17
CA ASP A 643 -8.51 -7.14 -29.46
C ASP A 643 -7.71 -7.78 -28.36
N ASP A 644 -6.61 -7.12 -27.97
CA ASP A 644 -5.63 -7.66 -27.04
C ASP A 644 -5.88 -7.26 -25.57
N GLY A 645 -6.77 -6.27 -25.33
CA GLY A 645 -7.07 -5.73 -23.99
C GLY A 645 -5.89 -5.06 -23.34
N HIS A 646 -4.82 -4.75 -24.08
CA HIS A 646 -3.68 -4.00 -23.54
C HIS A 646 -3.14 -3.01 -24.58
N LEU A 647 -2.43 -2.00 -24.09
CA LEU A 647 -1.77 -1.00 -24.91
C LEU A 647 -0.35 -0.80 -24.40
N THR A 648 0.63 -0.82 -25.30
CA THR A 648 2.03 -0.56 -24.94
C THR A 648 2.27 0.96 -24.98
N ASP A 649 2.74 1.52 -23.87
CA ASP A 649 3.09 2.93 -23.78
C ASP A 649 4.44 3.24 -24.45
N SER A 650 4.77 4.53 -24.55
CA SER A 650 6.05 4.96 -25.16
C SER A 650 7.30 4.51 -24.38
N LYS A 651 7.16 4.08 -23.15
CA LYS A 651 8.22 3.53 -22.29
C LYS A 651 8.31 1.99 -22.40
N GLY A 652 7.57 1.37 -23.33
CA GLY A 652 7.54 -0.09 -23.52
C GLY A 652 6.69 -0.86 -22.51
N ARG A 653 5.97 -0.17 -21.61
CA ARG A 653 5.16 -0.82 -20.55
C ARG A 653 3.79 -1.18 -21.09
N LYS A 654 3.31 -2.38 -20.78
CA LYS A 654 1.97 -2.84 -21.12
C LYS A 654 0.96 -2.33 -20.10
N VAL A 655 -0.01 -1.54 -20.57
CA VAL A 655 -1.14 -1.02 -19.77
C VAL A 655 -2.36 -1.89 -20.05
N ASP A 656 -2.99 -2.39 -18.98
CA ASP A 656 -4.09 -3.36 -19.04
C ASP A 656 -5.46 -2.65 -19.10
N PHE A 657 -6.26 -2.96 -20.12
CA PHE A 657 -7.62 -2.45 -20.35
C PHE A 657 -8.71 -3.51 -20.15
N ARG A 658 -8.36 -4.75 -19.78
CA ARG A 658 -9.32 -5.86 -19.65
C ARG A 658 -10.43 -5.60 -18.63
N ASN A 659 -10.12 -4.80 -17.62
CA ASN A 659 -11.07 -4.44 -16.57
C ASN A 659 -11.79 -3.11 -16.81
N THR A 660 -11.70 -2.56 -18.03
CA THR A 660 -12.36 -1.29 -18.39
C THR A 660 -13.60 -1.52 -19.24
N VAL A 661 -14.50 -0.54 -19.24
CA VAL A 661 -15.60 -0.43 -20.18
C VAL A 661 -15.30 0.74 -21.12
N ILE A 662 -15.29 0.50 -22.43
CA ILE A 662 -14.99 1.52 -23.43
C ILE A 662 -16.29 1.99 -24.08
N ILE A 663 -16.57 3.27 -23.99
CA ILE A 663 -17.72 3.93 -24.59
C ILE A 663 -17.23 5.00 -25.55
N MET A 664 -17.57 4.84 -26.80
CA MET A 664 -17.33 5.84 -27.85
C MET A 664 -18.66 6.55 -28.15
N THR A 665 -18.67 7.89 -28.17
CA THR A 665 -19.88 8.63 -28.59
C THR A 665 -19.67 9.29 -29.95
N SER A 666 -20.71 9.33 -30.72
CA SER A 666 -20.68 10.03 -32.00
C SER A 666 -22.01 10.77 -32.22
N ASN A 667 -21.89 11.90 -32.90
CA ASN A 667 -23.02 12.69 -33.34
C ASN A 667 -23.41 12.41 -34.81
N LEU A 668 -22.78 11.39 -35.43
CA LEU A 668 -23.16 10.91 -36.76
C LEU A 668 -24.65 10.54 -36.78
N GLY A 669 -25.34 10.86 -37.86
CA GLY A 669 -26.78 10.68 -37.96
C GLY A 669 -27.62 11.89 -37.48
N ALA A 670 -27.03 12.85 -36.75
CA ALA A 670 -27.74 14.08 -36.39
C ALA A 670 -28.12 14.92 -37.62
N VAL A 671 -27.32 14.87 -38.70
CA VAL A 671 -27.53 15.54 -39.98
C VAL A 671 -28.68 14.85 -40.75
N ALA A 672 -28.69 13.52 -40.81
CA ALA A 672 -29.75 12.74 -41.45
C ALA A 672 -31.12 13.01 -40.81
N LEU A 673 -31.14 13.36 -39.51
CA LEU A 673 -32.35 13.78 -38.78
C LEU A 673 -32.84 15.20 -39.11
N ARG A 674 -32.00 16.08 -39.67
CA ARG A 674 -32.37 17.44 -40.11
C ARG A 674 -33.04 17.42 -41.46
N GLU A 675 -32.67 16.50 -42.35
CA GLU A 675 -33.19 16.43 -43.73
C GLU A 675 -34.62 15.88 -43.82
N GLU A 676 -35.14 15.18 -42.80
CA GLU A 676 -36.54 14.72 -42.77
C GLU A 676 -37.58 15.85 -42.73
N LYS A 677 -37.21 17.10 -42.44
CA LYS A 677 -38.14 18.24 -42.52
C LYS A 677 -38.43 18.72 -43.97
N SER A 678 -37.70 18.18 -44.97
CA SER A 678 -37.78 18.73 -46.34
C SER A 678 -38.51 17.84 -47.35
N VAL A 679 -38.93 16.62 -47.04
CA VAL A 679 -39.58 15.75 -48.02
C VAL A 679 -40.89 15.13 -47.50
N GLY A 680 -41.98 15.75 -47.73
CA GLY A 680 -43.25 15.16 -48.23
C GLY A 680 -44.13 14.38 -47.23
N PHE A 681 -45.30 14.99 -46.96
CA PHE A 681 -46.54 14.41 -46.50
C PHE A 681 -46.72 12.89 -46.70
N GLY A 682 -46.78 12.17 -45.63
CA GLY A 682 -47.31 10.82 -45.53
C GLY A 682 -47.14 10.34 -44.07
N ALA A 683 -48.26 10.10 -43.38
CA ALA A 683 -48.28 9.61 -41.99
C ALA A 683 -47.71 8.19 -41.91
N LYS A 684 -46.39 8.08 -41.76
CA LYS A 684 -45.74 6.83 -41.36
C LYS A 684 -45.74 6.72 -39.85
N THR A 685 -46.03 5.54 -39.33
CA THR A 685 -46.04 5.20 -37.90
C THR A 685 -44.66 5.50 -37.31
N VAL A 686 -44.61 5.98 -36.05
CA VAL A 686 -43.38 6.36 -35.33
C VAL A 686 -42.31 5.26 -35.39
N GLN A 687 -42.70 4.00 -35.37
CA GLN A 687 -41.81 2.83 -35.48
C GLN A 687 -41.15 2.66 -36.85
N GLN A 688 -41.92 2.91 -37.95
CA GLN A 688 -41.37 2.83 -39.33
C GLN A 688 -40.33 3.92 -39.61
N ASN A 689 -40.48 5.08 -38.95
CA ASN A 689 -39.46 6.14 -39.02
C ASN A 689 -38.19 5.79 -38.24
N HIS A 690 -38.30 5.05 -37.15
CA HIS A 690 -37.14 4.62 -36.36
C HIS A 690 -36.30 3.59 -37.14
N ASP A 691 -36.90 2.58 -37.74
CA ASP A 691 -36.20 1.54 -38.54
C ASP A 691 -35.50 2.14 -39.78
N ALA A 692 -36.15 3.11 -40.44
CA ALA A 692 -35.53 3.78 -41.56
C ALA A 692 -34.33 4.66 -41.15
N MET A 693 -34.46 5.32 -40.01
CA MET A 693 -33.40 6.13 -39.40
C MET A 693 -32.20 5.25 -39.00
N GLU A 694 -32.47 4.13 -38.36
CA GLU A 694 -31.42 3.19 -37.93
C GLU A 694 -30.61 2.65 -39.13
N LYS A 695 -31.29 2.30 -40.22
CA LYS A 695 -30.64 1.88 -41.47
C LYS A 695 -29.70 2.95 -42.02
N ARG A 696 -30.17 4.21 -42.10
CA ARG A 696 -29.33 5.33 -42.60
C ARG A 696 -28.14 5.60 -41.71
N ILE A 697 -28.33 5.60 -40.40
CA ILE A 697 -27.23 5.78 -39.45
C ILE A 697 -26.20 4.65 -39.61
N ARG A 698 -26.66 3.41 -39.82
CA ARG A 698 -25.76 2.27 -40.07
C ARG A 698 -25.01 2.37 -41.41
N GLU A 699 -25.61 2.96 -42.42
CA GLU A 699 -24.95 3.24 -43.72
C GLU A 699 -23.92 4.36 -43.58
N GLU A 700 -24.21 5.43 -42.87
CA GLU A 700 -23.28 6.53 -42.59
C GLU A 700 -22.09 6.06 -41.73
N LEU A 701 -22.34 5.17 -40.76
CA LEU A 701 -21.33 4.52 -39.99
C LEU A 701 -20.31 3.73 -40.84
N LYS A 702 -20.81 2.93 -41.80
CA LYS A 702 -19.96 2.15 -42.70
C LYS A 702 -19.08 3.05 -43.58
N ASN A 703 -19.52 4.25 -43.86
CA ASN A 703 -18.76 5.23 -44.66
C ASN A 703 -17.73 5.98 -43.80
N SER A 704 -18.03 6.19 -42.51
CA SER A 704 -17.19 6.99 -41.61
C SER A 704 -16.14 6.18 -40.85
N PHE A 705 -16.41 4.90 -40.56
CA PHE A 705 -15.52 4.04 -39.78
C PHE A 705 -15.07 2.81 -40.58
N ARG A 706 -13.84 2.36 -40.34
CA ARG A 706 -13.33 1.14 -40.94
C ARG A 706 -14.14 -0.07 -40.49
N PRO A 707 -14.47 -1.02 -41.36
CA PRO A 707 -15.24 -2.22 -41.03
C PRO A 707 -14.57 -3.04 -39.91
N GLU A 708 -13.22 -3.02 -39.82
CA GLU A 708 -12.45 -3.70 -38.78
C GLU A 708 -12.80 -3.19 -37.39
N LEU A 709 -12.91 -1.87 -37.18
CA LEU A 709 -13.28 -1.30 -35.88
C LEU A 709 -14.72 -1.67 -35.49
N LEU A 710 -15.65 -1.56 -36.46
CA LEU A 710 -17.07 -1.87 -36.19
C LEU A 710 -17.27 -3.34 -35.82
N ASN A 711 -16.49 -4.27 -36.35
CA ASN A 711 -16.53 -5.69 -36.03
C ASN A 711 -15.94 -6.02 -34.64
N ARG A 712 -15.19 -5.11 -34.04
CA ARG A 712 -14.59 -5.30 -32.69
C ARG A 712 -15.42 -4.68 -31.58
N ILE A 713 -16.38 -3.83 -31.92
CA ILE A 713 -17.30 -3.23 -30.97
C ILE A 713 -18.39 -4.23 -30.60
N ASP A 714 -18.63 -4.45 -29.30
CA ASP A 714 -19.61 -5.41 -28.81
C ASP A 714 -21.05 -5.01 -29.21
N GLU A 715 -21.41 -3.73 -29.06
CA GLU A 715 -22.76 -3.24 -29.36
C GLU A 715 -22.70 -1.80 -29.90
N THR A 716 -23.46 -1.57 -30.97
CA THR A 716 -23.69 -0.23 -31.52
C THR A 716 -25.12 0.18 -31.15
N ILE A 717 -25.26 1.26 -30.41
CA ILE A 717 -26.50 1.67 -29.77
C ILE A 717 -26.94 3.04 -30.32
N VAL A 718 -28.16 3.11 -30.86
CA VAL A 718 -28.75 4.33 -31.40
C VAL A 718 -29.66 4.95 -30.35
N PHE A 719 -29.34 6.18 -29.93
CA PHE A 719 -30.14 6.96 -28.98
C PHE A 719 -31.24 7.73 -29.74
N HIS A 720 -32.47 7.60 -29.29
CA HIS A 720 -33.59 8.33 -29.86
C HIS A 720 -33.74 9.74 -29.26
N LYS A 721 -34.50 10.60 -29.97
CA LYS A 721 -34.82 11.95 -29.47
C LYS A 721 -35.76 11.82 -28.27
N LEU A 722 -35.51 12.65 -27.25
CA LEU A 722 -36.32 12.67 -26.03
C LEU A 722 -37.74 13.24 -26.32
N GLN A 723 -38.77 12.58 -25.77
CA GLN A 723 -40.16 12.99 -25.82
C GLN A 723 -40.50 13.98 -24.69
N LYS A 724 -41.60 14.71 -24.77
CA LYS A 724 -41.99 15.71 -23.76
C LYS A 724 -42.14 15.11 -22.35
N GLU A 725 -42.71 13.92 -22.28
CA GLU A 725 -42.89 13.19 -21.01
C GLU A 725 -41.54 12.81 -20.37
N GLU A 726 -40.58 12.41 -21.19
CA GLU A 726 -39.21 12.05 -20.74
C GLU A 726 -38.46 13.30 -20.26
N LEU A 727 -38.59 14.44 -20.98
CA LEU A 727 -37.99 15.71 -20.54
C LEU A 727 -38.54 16.18 -19.19
N ARG A 728 -39.87 16.02 -18.98
CA ARG A 728 -40.47 16.32 -17.68
C ARG A 728 -39.89 15.49 -16.54
N GLN A 729 -39.65 14.20 -16.78
CA GLN A 729 -39.00 13.32 -15.78
C GLN A 729 -37.57 13.75 -15.52
N ILE A 730 -36.81 14.12 -16.56
CA ILE A 730 -35.44 14.63 -16.44
C ILE A 730 -35.40 15.91 -15.60
N VAL A 731 -36.31 16.87 -15.89
CA VAL A 731 -36.43 18.09 -15.05
C VAL A 731 -36.71 17.72 -13.59
N GLY A 732 -37.58 16.72 -13.37
CA GLY A 732 -37.89 16.23 -12.02
C GLY A 732 -36.70 15.67 -11.29
N ILE A 733 -35.77 14.94 -11.96
CA ILE A 733 -34.54 14.43 -11.39
C ILE A 733 -33.59 15.59 -11.05
N MET A 734 -33.37 16.52 -12.00
CA MET A 734 -32.50 17.68 -11.78
C MET A 734 -33.02 18.59 -10.65
N ALA A 735 -34.32 18.75 -10.55
CA ALA A 735 -34.98 19.51 -9.48
C ALA A 735 -34.78 18.83 -8.10
N LYS A 736 -34.77 17.49 -8.02
CA LYS A 736 -34.44 16.74 -6.78
C LYS A 736 -33.00 16.95 -6.35
N GLU A 737 -32.05 17.00 -7.26
CA GLU A 737 -30.64 17.28 -6.91
C GLU A 737 -30.47 18.66 -6.25
N ILE A 738 -31.19 19.67 -6.76
CA ILE A 738 -31.20 21.01 -6.17
C ILE A 738 -31.83 20.98 -4.78
N THR A 739 -32.99 20.29 -4.64
CA THR A 739 -33.69 20.20 -3.35
C THR A 739 -32.82 19.49 -2.30
N SER A 740 -32.03 18.46 -2.68
CA SER A 740 -31.10 17.78 -1.79
C SER A 740 -29.99 18.72 -1.30
N ARG A 741 -29.35 19.48 -2.21
CA ARG A 741 -28.31 20.47 -1.84
C ARG A 741 -28.85 21.56 -0.91
N LEU A 742 -30.07 22.01 -1.13
CA LEU A 742 -30.72 23.03 -0.28
C LEU A 742 -31.11 22.44 1.09
N GLN A 743 -31.41 21.15 1.14
CA GLN A 743 -31.69 20.45 2.41
C GLN A 743 -30.44 20.34 3.30
N GLU A 744 -29.26 20.21 2.73
CA GLU A 744 -27.97 20.30 3.45
C GLU A 744 -27.78 21.67 4.10
N LEU A 745 -28.32 22.72 3.47
CA LEU A 745 -28.37 24.09 4.00
C LEU A 745 -29.57 24.34 4.95
N ASN A 746 -30.25 23.29 5.41
CA ASN A 746 -31.45 23.35 6.24
C ASN A 746 -32.64 24.08 5.60
N ILE A 747 -32.71 24.15 4.26
CA ILE A 747 -33.85 24.77 3.53
C ILE A 747 -34.66 23.64 2.89
N THR A 748 -35.93 23.52 3.29
CA THR A 748 -36.84 22.52 2.70
C THR A 748 -37.57 23.14 1.51
N VAL A 749 -37.28 22.70 0.29
CA VAL A 749 -37.89 23.22 -0.93
C VAL A 749 -38.93 22.24 -1.47
N LYS A 750 -40.13 22.76 -1.78
CA LYS A 750 -41.17 22.02 -2.50
C LYS A 750 -41.41 22.64 -3.88
N ILE A 751 -41.19 21.88 -4.94
CA ILE A 751 -41.35 22.26 -6.32
C ILE A 751 -42.70 21.70 -6.81
N THR A 752 -43.55 22.54 -7.38
CA THR A 752 -44.88 22.10 -7.89
C THR A 752 -44.76 21.52 -9.31
N SER A 753 -45.70 20.64 -9.71
CA SER A 753 -45.71 20.03 -11.04
C SER A 753 -45.79 21.06 -12.18
N ALA A 754 -46.49 22.18 -11.97
CA ALA A 754 -46.59 23.28 -12.94
C ALA A 754 -45.23 23.94 -13.24
N VAL A 755 -44.29 23.95 -12.27
CA VAL A 755 -42.91 24.44 -12.49
C VAL A 755 -42.15 23.48 -13.40
N LEU A 756 -42.30 22.17 -13.16
CA LEU A 756 -41.65 21.15 -14.00
C LEU A 756 -42.14 21.24 -15.46
N ASP A 757 -43.44 21.51 -15.68
CA ASP A 757 -44.01 21.67 -17.03
C ASP A 757 -43.46 22.92 -17.74
N VAL A 758 -43.37 24.06 -17.04
CA VAL A 758 -42.77 25.30 -17.57
C VAL A 758 -41.28 25.12 -17.92
N LEU A 759 -40.52 24.46 -17.06
CA LEU A 759 -39.11 24.21 -17.31
C LEU A 759 -38.89 23.20 -18.45
N ALA A 760 -39.76 22.20 -18.59
CA ALA A 760 -39.69 21.25 -19.68
C ALA A 760 -40.04 21.91 -21.05
N GLU A 761 -41.02 22.82 -21.10
CA GLU A 761 -41.37 23.54 -22.33
C GLU A 761 -40.28 24.53 -22.74
N GLU A 762 -39.75 25.31 -21.85
CA GLU A 762 -38.69 26.29 -22.16
C GLU A 762 -37.30 25.65 -22.35
N GLY A 763 -37.03 24.52 -21.68
CA GLY A 763 -35.81 23.75 -21.82
C GLY A 763 -35.80 22.79 -23.00
N PHE A 764 -36.88 22.71 -23.77
CA PHE A 764 -36.96 21.87 -24.95
C PHE A 764 -36.39 22.59 -26.17
N ASP A 765 -35.30 22.06 -26.70
CA ASP A 765 -34.73 22.44 -27.97
C ASP A 765 -34.64 21.22 -28.89
N PRO A 766 -35.26 21.20 -30.07
CA PRO A 766 -35.20 20.06 -31.00
C PRO A 766 -33.80 19.69 -31.45
N GLU A 767 -32.82 20.63 -31.39
CA GLU A 767 -31.42 20.41 -31.81
C GLU A 767 -30.49 20.06 -30.67
N TYR A 768 -30.70 20.65 -29.48
CA TYR A 768 -29.80 20.52 -28.33
C TYR A 768 -30.33 19.58 -27.24
N GLY A 769 -31.52 18.99 -27.43
CA GLY A 769 -32.13 18.02 -26.51
C GLY A 769 -32.33 18.58 -25.09
N ALA A 770 -31.87 17.87 -24.07
CA ALA A 770 -32.01 18.27 -22.66
C ALA A 770 -30.94 19.26 -22.15
N ARG A 771 -29.92 19.62 -22.94
CA ARG A 771 -28.87 20.58 -22.50
C ARG A 771 -29.39 21.94 -22.05
N PRO A 772 -30.37 22.56 -22.71
CA PRO A 772 -30.90 23.85 -22.30
C PRO A 772 -31.68 23.82 -20.98
N ILE A 773 -32.21 22.66 -20.57
CA ILE A 773 -32.94 22.48 -19.29
C ILE A 773 -32.09 22.96 -18.09
N ARG A 774 -30.83 22.60 -18.06
CA ARG A 774 -29.94 23.01 -16.97
C ARG A 774 -29.81 24.53 -16.87
N ARG A 775 -29.67 25.20 -17.98
CA ARG A 775 -29.65 26.67 -18.04
C ARG A 775 -30.99 27.30 -17.63
N ALA A 776 -32.09 26.68 -18.03
CA ALA A 776 -33.43 27.14 -17.64
C ALA A 776 -33.64 27.01 -16.12
N ILE A 777 -33.23 25.89 -15.54
CA ILE A 777 -33.24 25.66 -14.09
C ILE A 777 -32.36 26.69 -13.38
N GLN A 778 -31.13 26.88 -13.80
CA GLN A 778 -30.22 27.87 -13.22
C GLN A 778 -30.85 29.26 -13.23
N LYS A 779 -31.26 29.75 -14.40
CA LYS A 779 -31.80 31.11 -14.57
C LYS A 779 -33.08 31.34 -13.80
N LYS A 780 -33.94 30.32 -13.67
CA LYS A 780 -35.32 30.48 -13.15
C LYS A 780 -35.51 29.96 -11.73
N ILE A 781 -34.62 29.12 -11.24
CA ILE A 781 -34.68 28.59 -9.88
C ILE A 781 -33.46 29.01 -9.08
N GLU A 782 -32.23 28.68 -9.52
CA GLU A 782 -31.04 28.89 -8.73
C GLU A 782 -30.72 30.36 -8.54
N ASP A 783 -30.70 31.16 -9.61
CA ASP A 783 -30.43 32.60 -9.56
C ASP A 783 -31.43 33.36 -8.67
N PRO A 784 -32.78 33.25 -8.89
CA PRO A 784 -33.74 33.93 -8.05
C PRO A 784 -33.77 33.43 -6.60
N LEU A 785 -33.48 32.15 -6.37
CA LEU A 785 -33.41 31.61 -5.02
C LEU A 785 -32.20 32.15 -4.28
N SER A 786 -31.07 32.27 -4.98
CA SER A 786 -29.82 32.87 -4.44
C SER A 786 -30.05 34.36 -4.10
N GLU A 787 -30.71 35.11 -4.95
CA GLU A 787 -31.08 36.52 -4.69
C GLU A 787 -31.98 36.64 -3.44
N ALA A 788 -33.00 35.76 -3.33
CA ALA A 788 -33.92 35.76 -2.21
C ALA A 788 -33.23 35.33 -0.88
N LEU A 789 -32.22 34.50 -0.96
CA LEU A 789 -31.40 34.14 0.21
C LEU A 789 -30.47 35.30 0.64
N LEU A 790 -29.84 35.96 -0.33
CA LEU A 790 -28.93 37.08 -0.05
C LEU A 790 -29.69 38.33 0.40
N SER A 791 -30.88 38.61 -0.10
CA SER A 791 -31.77 39.72 0.33
C SER A 791 -32.41 39.45 1.69
N GLY A 792 -32.33 38.24 2.25
CA GLY A 792 -32.96 37.87 3.51
C GLY A 792 -34.48 37.62 3.42
N GLU A 793 -35.09 37.59 2.21
CA GLU A 793 -36.47 37.20 2.00
C GLU A 793 -36.70 35.72 2.36
N ILE A 794 -35.68 34.87 2.21
CA ILE A 794 -35.67 33.48 2.63
C ILE A 794 -34.56 33.30 3.66
N ARG A 795 -34.89 32.72 4.81
CA ARG A 795 -33.93 32.41 5.90
C ARG A 795 -33.67 30.92 6.00
N PHE A 796 -32.50 30.58 6.52
CA PHE A 796 -32.17 29.19 6.86
C PHE A 796 -33.23 28.61 7.83
N GLY A 797 -33.66 27.40 7.61
CA GLY A 797 -34.69 26.73 8.42
C GLY A 797 -36.12 26.89 7.92
N GLN A 798 -36.37 27.71 6.90
CA GLN A 798 -37.70 27.92 6.32
C GLN A 798 -38.09 26.85 5.29
N GLN A 799 -39.41 26.69 5.11
CA GLN A 799 -39.96 25.92 4.02
C GLN A 799 -40.29 26.84 2.81
N VAL A 800 -39.63 26.58 1.71
CA VAL A 800 -39.79 27.34 0.46
C VAL A 800 -40.69 26.56 -0.52
N THR A 801 -41.68 27.23 -1.08
CA THR A 801 -42.50 26.63 -2.13
C THR A 801 -42.28 27.37 -3.46
N ILE A 802 -41.84 26.63 -4.48
CA ILE A 802 -41.63 27.14 -5.85
C ILE A 802 -42.88 26.75 -6.66
N GLY A 803 -43.65 27.74 -7.08
CA GLY A 803 -44.87 27.59 -7.86
C GLY A 803 -44.73 28.26 -9.21
N ALA A 804 -45.63 27.94 -10.16
CA ALA A 804 -45.76 28.63 -11.44
C ALA A 804 -47.17 29.17 -11.59
N THR A 805 -47.27 30.44 -12.00
CA THR A 805 -48.56 31.08 -12.28
C THR A 805 -48.45 31.79 -13.63
N LYS A 806 -49.28 31.43 -14.60
CA LYS A 806 -49.28 32.01 -15.98
C LYS A 806 -47.88 32.00 -16.64
N GLY A 807 -47.14 30.87 -16.49
CA GLY A 807 -45.81 30.69 -17.09
C GLY A 807 -44.68 31.40 -16.36
N LYS A 808 -44.92 32.16 -15.27
CA LYS A 808 -43.88 32.78 -14.44
C LYS A 808 -43.64 31.96 -13.15
N ILE A 809 -42.42 31.65 -12.85
CA ILE A 809 -42.03 30.93 -11.63
C ILE A 809 -42.03 31.95 -10.48
N THR A 810 -42.63 31.60 -9.37
CA THR A 810 -42.69 32.39 -8.14
C THR A 810 -42.16 31.59 -6.96
N ILE A 811 -41.29 32.19 -6.16
CA ILE A 811 -40.68 31.61 -4.98
C ILE A 811 -41.37 32.24 -3.75
N LYS A 812 -41.92 31.42 -2.87
CA LYS A 812 -42.56 31.87 -1.63
C LYS A 812 -41.98 31.11 -0.44
N GLY A 813 -41.40 31.84 0.53
CA GLY A 813 -41.03 31.31 1.83
C GLY A 813 -42.26 31.20 2.78
N LYS A 814 -42.39 30.09 3.48
CA LYS A 814 -43.32 29.92 4.60
C LYS A 814 -42.51 29.63 5.88
N GLU A 815 -42.84 30.34 6.94
CA GLU A 815 -42.28 29.97 8.26
C GLU A 815 -42.80 28.59 8.70
N LYS A 816 -41.90 27.72 9.11
CA LYS A 816 -42.22 26.42 9.71
C LYS A 816 -42.93 26.72 11.04
N LYS A 817 -44.24 26.52 11.15
CA LYS A 817 -44.93 26.48 12.44
C LYS A 817 -44.32 25.30 13.22
N GLU A 818 -43.43 25.55 14.15
CA GLU A 818 -43.04 24.59 15.15
C GLU A 818 -44.29 24.17 15.91
N LYS A 819 -44.65 22.91 15.84
CA LYS A 819 -45.50 22.27 16.82
C LYS A 819 -44.73 22.33 18.15
N VAL A 820 -45.04 23.29 18.97
CA VAL A 820 -44.64 23.30 20.38
C VAL A 820 -45.32 22.08 20.99
N GLU A 821 -44.61 21.00 21.15
CA GLU A 821 -45.00 19.92 22.06
C GLU A 821 -45.03 20.51 23.44
N LYS A 822 -46.25 20.68 23.99
CA LYS A 822 -46.47 21.05 25.36
C LYS A 822 -45.75 20.02 26.26
N ILE A 823 -44.65 20.42 26.84
CA ILE A 823 -44.05 19.69 27.95
C ILE A 823 -45.13 19.63 29.08
N PRO A 824 -45.56 18.47 29.57
CA PRO A 824 -46.47 18.45 30.69
C PRO A 824 -45.72 18.99 31.92
N ALA A 825 -46.32 20.01 32.54
CA ALA A 825 -45.89 20.55 33.82
C ALA A 825 -45.85 19.42 34.85
N LEU A 826 -44.65 19.12 35.33
CA LEU A 826 -44.48 18.33 36.55
C LEU A 826 -44.95 19.19 37.74
N VAL A 827 -46.03 18.78 38.38
CA VAL A 827 -46.40 19.13 39.77
C VAL A 827 -45.74 18.10 40.70
#